data_2c5cfcb3ee2e47f9ca8d537e925032f5
#
_entry.id   2c5cfcb3ee2e47f9ca8d537e925032f5
#
_cell.length_a   1.000
_cell.length_b   1.000
_cell.length_c   1.000
_cell.angle_alpha   90.00
_cell.angle_beta   90.00
_cell.angle_gamma   90.00
#
_symmetry.space_group_name_H-M   'P 1'
#
loop_
_entity.id
_entity.type
_entity.pdbx_description
1 polymer ?
#
loop_
_entity_poly.entity_id
_entity_poly.type
_entity_poly.pdbx_seq_one_letter_code
_entity_poly.pdbx_strand_id
1 'polypeptide(L)'
;MEQTFESRFLAARRAVIAARFQNLNAMQLEGVLTTQGPLLLLAGAGSGKTTVLINRIANLIAFGEGSDSQEVPDYVTEEDLTYLETYLKTQDPAMQLQAERLCALRPAAPWSILAITFTNKAANELKSRLQALLGDYAMDVWAMTFHAACCRILRREIDRLDGYTGRFTIYDSSDSERVMKDILRDFDLDEKALPPRLALSVISKAKDRRQDPAAFSKHAGKSGDFRMDRIAQLYEEYDKRLHEANALDFDDIILKTVELLETFEDVRTYYQQKFHYVMIDEYQDTNQLQYQLTSLLAGGYENICVVGDDDQSIYKFRGATIENILSFEKQFKGTRVIRLEQNYRSTQAILNAANAVIAHNRGRKGKKLWTENAAGDQITVYEASSETDEANFVTNRIISMSKGKNFKDFAVLYRTNAQSNAVENSFKRSGIPYRIIGGTRFFDRAEVKDMLAYLCVINNRADELRLQRIINNPPRGIGGKTLEMAERQAAAAGVPLYTVVSDPYSYPSLEKAAAKLMAFTVIIEECAELLQKLPLPDFYEEVMTRTGYLQMLEEKGDVESRTRAENVRELKSSILSYMENTETPTLAGFLEEIALYTDIEQYDPDADAVVMMTMHAAKGLEFPNVFLVGLEEGLFPSNRCMSEPEELEE
;
A
#
# COMPACT_ATOMS: atom_id res chain seq x y z
N MET A 1 -28.73 -39.83 -24.93
CA MET A 1 -28.19 -38.89 -25.94
C MET A 1 -26.69 -39.08 -25.96
N GLU A 2 -26.12 -39.50 -27.07
CA GLU A 2 -24.65 -39.49 -27.22
C GLU A 2 -24.15 -38.07 -27.09
N GLN A 3 -23.17 -37.85 -26.23
CA GLN A 3 -22.52 -36.54 -26.09
C GLN A 3 -21.77 -36.24 -27.39
N THR A 4 -21.90 -35.02 -27.92
CA THR A 4 -21.16 -34.61 -29.11
C THR A 4 -19.65 -34.53 -28.78
N PHE A 5 -18.77 -34.63 -29.79
CA PHE A 5 -17.33 -34.46 -29.67
C PHE A 5 -16.98 -33.19 -28.87
N GLU A 6 -17.59 -32.06 -29.24
CA GLU A 6 -17.37 -30.77 -28.58
C GLU A 6 -17.70 -30.82 -27.09
N SER A 7 -18.88 -31.40 -26.74
CA SER A 7 -19.31 -31.54 -25.34
C SER A 7 -18.33 -32.41 -24.51
N ARG A 8 -17.82 -33.50 -25.10
CA ARG A 8 -16.84 -34.38 -24.46
C ARG A 8 -15.50 -33.67 -24.29
N PHE A 9 -15.04 -32.96 -25.34
CA PHE A 9 -13.78 -32.23 -25.28
C PHE A 9 -13.82 -31.12 -24.24
N LEU A 10 -14.88 -30.30 -24.18
CA LEU A 10 -15.06 -29.24 -23.19
C LEU A 10 -15.05 -29.79 -21.75
N ALA A 11 -15.74 -30.94 -21.54
CA ALA A 11 -15.75 -31.61 -20.23
C ALA A 11 -14.35 -32.14 -19.86
N ALA A 12 -13.64 -32.81 -20.78
CA ALA A 12 -12.30 -33.32 -20.58
C ALA A 12 -11.31 -32.19 -20.31
N ARG A 13 -11.34 -31.11 -21.12
CA ARG A 13 -10.53 -29.91 -20.94
C ARG A 13 -10.69 -29.31 -19.54
N ARG A 14 -11.94 -29.07 -19.13
CA ARG A 14 -12.24 -28.52 -17.79
C ARG A 14 -11.75 -29.46 -16.68
N ALA A 15 -11.91 -30.78 -16.84
CA ALA A 15 -11.46 -31.75 -15.86
C ALA A 15 -9.93 -31.81 -15.73
N VAL A 16 -9.21 -31.74 -16.85
CA VAL A 16 -7.73 -31.69 -16.87
C VAL A 16 -7.24 -30.42 -16.15
N ILE A 17 -7.81 -29.27 -16.49
CA ILE A 17 -7.44 -28.01 -15.83
C ILE A 17 -7.76 -28.08 -14.32
N ALA A 18 -8.94 -28.58 -13.93
CA ALA A 18 -9.32 -28.72 -12.53
C ALA A 18 -8.39 -29.65 -11.74
N ALA A 19 -7.89 -30.71 -12.37
CA ALA A 19 -6.96 -31.65 -11.76
C ALA A 19 -5.64 -31.00 -11.31
N ARG A 20 -5.23 -29.90 -11.95
CA ARG A 20 -4.04 -29.11 -11.50
C ARG A 20 -4.27 -28.41 -10.16
N PHE A 21 -5.52 -28.11 -9.81
CA PHE A 21 -5.90 -27.35 -8.64
C PHE A 21 -6.68 -28.19 -7.60
N GLN A 22 -6.39 -29.49 -7.53
CA GLN A 22 -7.09 -30.48 -6.68
C GLN A 22 -7.00 -30.17 -5.17
N ASN A 23 -6.07 -29.34 -4.73
CA ASN A 23 -5.93 -28.92 -3.31
C ASN A 23 -6.94 -27.83 -2.90
N LEU A 24 -7.74 -27.34 -3.83
CA LEU A 24 -8.77 -26.33 -3.56
C LEU A 24 -10.12 -26.99 -3.28
N ASN A 25 -10.91 -26.39 -2.38
CA ASN A 25 -12.29 -26.79 -2.23
C ASN A 25 -13.15 -26.39 -3.45
N ALA A 26 -14.38 -26.88 -3.53
CA ALA A 26 -15.25 -26.67 -4.71
C ALA A 26 -15.47 -25.18 -5.03
N MET A 27 -15.69 -24.32 -4.03
CA MET A 27 -15.92 -22.89 -4.23
C MET A 27 -14.65 -22.15 -4.63
N GLN A 28 -13.51 -22.49 -4.02
CA GLN A 28 -12.21 -21.97 -4.40
C GLN A 28 -11.87 -22.35 -5.86
N LEU A 29 -12.05 -23.63 -6.19
CA LEU A 29 -11.82 -24.13 -7.56
C LEU A 29 -12.71 -23.41 -8.56
N GLU A 30 -13.99 -23.20 -8.25
CA GLU A 30 -14.90 -22.47 -9.12
C GLU A 30 -14.43 -21.02 -9.35
N GLY A 31 -13.93 -20.34 -8.32
CA GLY A 31 -13.32 -19.01 -8.42
C GLY A 31 -12.08 -18.99 -9.31
N VAL A 32 -11.28 -20.03 -9.28
CA VAL A 32 -10.09 -20.18 -10.14
C VAL A 32 -10.49 -20.43 -11.60
N LEU A 33 -11.48 -21.30 -11.85
CA LEU A 33 -11.88 -21.72 -13.19
C LEU A 33 -12.79 -20.73 -13.92
N THR A 34 -13.36 -19.74 -13.24
CA THR A 34 -14.17 -18.68 -13.86
C THR A 34 -13.26 -17.58 -14.39
N THR A 35 -12.93 -17.55 -15.69
CA THR A 35 -11.92 -16.67 -16.26
C THR A 35 -12.45 -15.39 -16.85
N GLN A 36 -13.69 -15.38 -17.35
CA GLN A 36 -14.28 -14.28 -18.11
C GLN A 36 -15.34 -13.52 -17.33
N GLY A 37 -15.40 -12.20 -17.58
CA GLY A 37 -16.38 -11.29 -17.03
C GLY A 37 -16.15 -10.91 -15.56
N PRO A 38 -17.04 -10.09 -14.98
CA PRO A 38 -16.93 -9.61 -13.61
C PRO A 38 -17.17 -10.74 -12.59
N LEU A 39 -16.24 -10.87 -11.63
CA LEU A 39 -16.30 -11.89 -10.58
C LEU A 39 -16.14 -11.23 -9.20
N LEU A 40 -17.06 -11.51 -8.30
CA LEU A 40 -16.98 -11.13 -6.89
C LEU A 40 -16.75 -12.38 -6.03
N LEU A 41 -15.61 -12.46 -5.37
CA LEU A 41 -15.29 -13.46 -4.36
C LEU A 41 -15.58 -12.87 -2.97
N LEU A 42 -16.74 -13.18 -2.41
CA LEU A 42 -17.08 -12.86 -1.02
C LEU A 42 -16.43 -13.90 -0.10
N ALA A 43 -15.33 -13.51 0.50
CA ALA A 43 -14.46 -14.43 1.19
C ALA A 43 -14.34 -14.06 2.67
N GLY A 44 -14.64 -14.97 3.56
CA GLY A 44 -14.45 -14.75 4.98
C GLY A 44 -12.98 -14.78 5.42
N ALA A 45 -12.73 -14.38 6.66
CA ALA A 45 -11.40 -14.48 7.27
C ALA A 45 -10.88 -15.93 7.19
N GLY A 46 -9.60 -16.10 6.83
CA GLY A 46 -8.95 -17.41 6.76
C GLY A 46 -9.55 -18.40 5.75
N SER A 47 -10.34 -17.94 4.77
CA SER A 47 -10.95 -18.80 3.73
C SER A 47 -10.05 -19.05 2.51
N GLY A 48 -8.81 -18.57 2.53
CA GLY A 48 -7.85 -18.75 1.44
C GLY A 48 -8.02 -17.78 0.29
N LYS A 49 -8.47 -16.53 0.53
CA LYS A 49 -8.58 -15.44 -0.46
C LYS A 49 -7.37 -15.35 -1.39
N THR A 50 -6.19 -15.17 -0.82
CA THR A 50 -4.94 -15.05 -1.55
C THR A 50 -4.60 -16.33 -2.33
N THR A 51 -4.92 -17.50 -1.77
CA THR A 51 -4.72 -18.79 -2.47
C THR A 51 -5.56 -18.87 -3.73
N VAL A 52 -6.83 -18.45 -3.69
CA VAL A 52 -7.69 -18.42 -4.89
C VAL A 52 -7.14 -17.44 -5.91
N LEU A 53 -6.72 -16.24 -5.47
CA LEU A 53 -6.19 -15.21 -6.37
C LEU A 53 -4.92 -15.70 -7.09
N ILE A 54 -3.97 -16.31 -6.37
CA ILE A 54 -2.73 -16.86 -6.93
C ILE A 54 -3.03 -17.97 -7.94
N ASN A 55 -3.88 -18.94 -7.57
CA ASN A 55 -4.22 -20.05 -8.45
C ASN A 55 -5.02 -19.58 -9.67
N ARG A 56 -5.85 -18.53 -9.54
CA ARG A 56 -6.53 -17.91 -10.67
C ARG A 56 -5.55 -17.28 -11.65
N ILE A 57 -4.56 -16.52 -11.18
CA ILE A 57 -3.48 -15.97 -12.01
C ILE A 57 -2.71 -17.11 -12.70
N ALA A 58 -2.38 -18.17 -11.97
CA ALA A 58 -1.72 -19.34 -12.52
C ALA A 58 -2.56 -20.04 -13.59
N ASN A 59 -3.87 -20.15 -13.39
CA ASN A 59 -4.80 -20.69 -14.39
C ASN A 59 -4.82 -19.83 -15.66
N LEU A 60 -4.91 -18.51 -15.54
CA LEU A 60 -4.94 -17.57 -16.66
C LEU A 60 -3.64 -17.61 -17.47
N ILE A 61 -2.49 -17.68 -16.80
CA ILE A 61 -1.18 -17.75 -17.48
C ILE A 61 -0.98 -19.10 -18.17
N ALA A 62 -1.42 -20.20 -17.54
CA ALA A 62 -1.22 -21.54 -18.09
C ALA A 62 -2.24 -21.91 -19.16
N PHE A 63 -3.51 -21.56 -18.95
CA PHE A 63 -4.62 -22.05 -19.76
C PHE A 63 -5.50 -20.96 -20.39
N GLY A 64 -5.32 -19.69 -19.99
CA GLY A 64 -6.13 -18.57 -20.50
C GLY A 64 -7.62 -18.79 -20.22
N GLU A 65 -8.42 -18.82 -21.29
CA GLU A 65 -9.86 -19.01 -21.25
C GLU A 65 -10.28 -20.49 -21.25
N GLY A 66 -9.29 -21.41 -21.24
CA GLY A 66 -9.52 -22.84 -21.43
C GLY A 66 -10.51 -23.49 -20.45
N SER A 67 -10.61 -22.97 -19.22
CA SER A 67 -11.42 -23.58 -18.15
C SER A 67 -12.94 -23.36 -18.29
N ASP A 68 -13.39 -22.25 -18.90
CA ASP A 68 -14.82 -21.91 -18.99
C ASP A 68 -15.30 -21.49 -20.39
N SER A 69 -14.40 -21.32 -21.37
CA SER A 69 -14.75 -21.08 -22.76
C SER A 69 -15.53 -22.25 -23.37
N GLN A 70 -16.53 -21.95 -24.20
CA GLN A 70 -17.27 -22.93 -24.99
C GLN A 70 -16.64 -23.16 -26.39
N GLU A 71 -15.56 -22.48 -26.69
CA GLU A 71 -14.86 -22.61 -27.95
C GLU A 71 -14.05 -23.92 -28.00
N VAL A 72 -14.22 -24.69 -29.05
CA VAL A 72 -13.36 -25.84 -29.39
C VAL A 72 -12.53 -25.44 -30.60
N PRO A 73 -11.18 -25.39 -30.49
CA PRO A 73 -10.34 -25.03 -31.62
C PRO A 73 -10.45 -26.03 -32.77
N ASP A 74 -10.47 -25.56 -34.03
CA ASP A 74 -10.63 -26.38 -35.21
C ASP A 74 -9.50 -27.41 -35.42
N TYR A 75 -8.35 -27.21 -34.78
CA TYR A 75 -7.21 -28.13 -34.89
C TYR A 75 -7.30 -29.32 -33.93
N VAL A 76 -8.27 -29.37 -33.02
CA VAL A 76 -8.41 -30.46 -32.05
C VAL A 76 -9.12 -31.65 -32.68
N THR A 77 -8.59 -32.84 -32.47
CA THR A 77 -9.04 -34.10 -33.08
C THR A 77 -9.61 -35.07 -32.04
N GLU A 78 -10.24 -36.17 -32.51
CA GLU A 78 -10.65 -37.29 -31.65
C GLU A 78 -9.46 -38.00 -30.97
N GLU A 79 -8.28 -37.93 -31.56
CA GLU A 79 -7.05 -38.48 -30.95
C GLU A 79 -6.64 -37.64 -29.75
N ASP A 80 -6.73 -36.32 -29.86
CA ASP A 80 -6.46 -35.38 -28.75
C ASP A 80 -7.44 -35.58 -27.61
N LEU A 81 -8.73 -35.73 -27.92
CA LEU A 81 -9.74 -36.06 -26.92
C LEU A 81 -9.44 -37.37 -26.19
N THR A 82 -9.10 -38.43 -26.95
CA THR A 82 -8.71 -39.73 -26.40
C THR A 82 -7.46 -39.60 -25.49
N TYR A 83 -6.51 -38.76 -25.90
CA TYR A 83 -5.33 -38.45 -25.09
C TYR A 83 -5.71 -37.80 -23.74
N LEU A 84 -6.59 -36.80 -23.75
CA LEU A 84 -7.06 -36.13 -22.52
C LEU A 84 -7.84 -37.11 -21.62
N GLU A 85 -8.75 -37.93 -22.20
CA GLU A 85 -9.51 -38.92 -21.44
C GLU A 85 -8.61 -40.01 -20.84
N THR A 86 -7.51 -40.38 -21.54
CA THR A 86 -6.50 -41.33 -21.05
C THR A 86 -5.73 -40.70 -19.88
N TYR A 87 -5.27 -39.45 -20.04
CA TYR A 87 -4.58 -38.70 -18.99
C TYR A 87 -5.45 -38.60 -17.73
N LEU A 88 -6.74 -38.29 -17.87
CA LEU A 88 -7.64 -38.19 -16.72
C LEU A 88 -7.80 -39.51 -15.96
N LYS A 89 -7.69 -40.67 -16.65
CA LYS A 89 -7.77 -41.99 -16.03
C LYS A 89 -6.48 -42.42 -15.39
N THR A 90 -5.35 -42.13 -16.03
CA THR A 90 -4.03 -42.65 -15.63
C THR A 90 -3.27 -41.70 -14.69
N GLN A 91 -3.50 -40.39 -14.83
CA GLN A 91 -2.71 -39.34 -14.17
C GLN A 91 -1.21 -39.49 -14.40
N ASP A 92 -0.83 -40.02 -15.60
CA ASP A 92 0.55 -40.24 -15.93
C ASP A 92 1.32 -38.94 -16.08
N PRO A 93 2.37 -38.69 -15.26
CA PRO A 93 3.18 -37.46 -15.32
C PRO A 93 3.81 -37.21 -16.71
N ALA A 94 4.12 -38.29 -17.48
CA ALA A 94 4.66 -38.16 -18.82
C ALA A 94 3.66 -37.53 -19.82
N MET A 95 2.38 -37.69 -19.59
CA MET A 95 1.31 -37.12 -20.43
C MET A 95 0.91 -35.68 -20.02
N GLN A 96 1.22 -35.24 -18.80
CA GLN A 96 0.72 -34.00 -18.21
C GLN A 96 0.99 -32.78 -19.10
N LEU A 97 2.23 -32.56 -19.51
CA LEU A 97 2.60 -31.35 -20.28
C LEU A 97 1.81 -31.24 -21.60
N GLN A 98 1.62 -32.36 -22.32
CA GLN A 98 0.86 -32.36 -23.56
C GLN A 98 -0.65 -32.17 -23.29
N ALA A 99 -1.19 -32.80 -22.25
CA ALA A 99 -2.57 -32.64 -21.85
C ALA A 99 -2.87 -31.16 -21.46
N GLU A 100 -1.98 -30.52 -20.71
CA GLU A 100 -2.10 -29.10 -20.36
C GLU A 100 -2.05 -28.19 -21.59
N ARG A 101 -1.16 -28.45 -22.54
CA ARG A 101 -1.08 -27.70 -23.80
C ARG A 101 -2.34 -27.79 -24.65
N LEU A 102 -2.93 -28.96 -24.75
CA LEU A 102 -4.19 -29.19 -25.48
C LEU A 102 -5.39 -28.45 -24.81
N CYS A 103 -5.28 -28.19 -23.51
CA CYS A 103 -6.31 -27.48 -22.75
C CYS A 103 -6.18 -25.96 -22.79
N ALA A 104 -5.04 -25.43 -23.21
CA ALA A 104 -4.79 -23.99 -23.23
C ALA A 104 -5.52 -23.31 -24.39
N LEU A 105 -6.21 -22.20 -24.07
CA LEU A 105 -6.90 -21.37 -25.05
C LEU A 105 -6.59 -19.91 -24.74
N ARG A 106 -5.85 -19.23 -25.60
CA ARG A 106 -5.42 -17.83 -25.41
C ARG A 106 -4.79 -17.59 -24.01
N PRO A 107 -3.69 -18.26 -23.64
CA PRO A 107 -2.99 -18.03 -22.38
C PRO A 107 -2.67 -16.55 -22.17
N ALA A 108 -2.91 -16.03 -20.97
CA ALA A 108 -2.66 -14.64 -20.64
C ALA A 108 -1.14 -14.38 -20.49
N ALA A 109 -0.63 -13.36 -21.17
CA ALA A 109 0.72 -12.90 -20.91
C ALA A 109 0.79 -12.27 -19.49
N PRO A 110 1.80 -12.57 -18.66
CA PRO A 110 1.88 -12.06 -17.29
C PRO A 110 1.73 -10.54 -17.19
N TRP A 111 2.34 -9.77 -18.08
CA TRP A 111 2.26 -8.32 -18.13
C TRP A 111 0.83 -7.78 -18.43
N SER A 112 -0.09 -8.62 -18.90
CA SER A 112 -1.49 -8.27 -19.14
C SER A 112 -2.39 -8.47 -17.92
N ILE A 113 -1.83 -8.87 -16.79
CA ILE A 113 -2.54 -9.09 -15.53
C ILE A 113 -2.13 -8.00 -14.54
N LEU A 114 -3.12 -7.25 -14.05
CA LEU A 114 -2.97 -6.30 -12.96
C LEU A 114 -3.60 -6.89 -11.70
N ALA A 115 -2.81 -7.11 -10.65
CA ALA A 115 -3.24 -7.62 -9.35
C ALA A 115 -2.91 -6.60 -8.26
N ILE A 116 -3.93 -5.93 -7.74
CA ILE A 116 -3.79 -4.87 -6.75
C ILE A 116 -4.04 -5.41 -5.35
N THR A 117 -3.16 -5.05 -4.43
CA THR A 117 -3.26 -5.33 -2.99
C THR A 117 -3.17 -4.02 -2.19
N PHE A 118 -3.43 -4.07 -0.87
CA PHE A 118 -3.37 -2.88 -0.02
C PHE A 118 -1.99 -2.63 0.61
N THR A 119 -1.13 -3.65 0.68
CA THR A 119 0.20 -3.54 1.28
C THR A 119 1.28 -4.10 0.37
N ASN A 120 2.47 -3.54 0.41
CA ASN A 120 3.62 -4.05 -0.34
C ASN A 120 3.98 -5.46 0.11
N LYS A 121 3.82 -5.78 1.40
CA LYS A 121 4.01 -7.14 1.92
C LYS A 121 3.11 -8.15 1.21
N ALA A 122 1.82 -7.85 1.05
CA ALA A 122 0.88 -8.72 0.33
C ALA A 122 1.24 -8.83 -1.17
N ALA A 123 1.66 -7.73 -1.80
CA ALA A 123 2.12 -7.72 -3.18
C ALA A 123 3.38 -8.58 -3.38
N ASN A 124 4.36 -8.47 -2.49
CA ASN A 124 5.58 -9.26 -2.53
C ASN A 124 5.31 -10.76 -2.25
N GLU A 125 4.42 -11.08 -1.31
CA GLU A 125 3.98 -12.45 -1.06
C GLU A 125 3.30 -13.04 -2.29
N LEU A 126 2.43 -12.27 -2.96
CA LEU A 126 1.78 -12.67 -4.21
C LEU A 126 2.83 -13.00 -5.29
N LYS A 127 3.81 -12.11 -5.51
CA LYS A 127 4.91 -12.33 -6.45
C LYS A 127 5.73 -13.56 -6.13
N SER A 128 6.16 -13.71 -4.89
CA SER A 128 6.98 -14.86 -4.46
C SER A 128 6.26 -16.20 -4.66
N ARG A 129 4.96 -16.26 -4.35
CA ARG A 129 4.14 -17.45 -4.56
C ARG A 129 3.89 -17.74 -6.05
N LEU A 130 3.70 -16.71 -6.87
CA LEU A 130 3.58 -16.87 -8.32
C LEU A 130 4.89 -17.36 -8.93
N GLN A 131 6.03 -16.82 -8.52
CA GLN A 131 7.36 -17.26 -8.95
C GLN A 131 7.61 -18.73 -8.59
N ALA A 132 7.25 -19.14 -7.37
CA ALA A 132 7.37 -20.53 -6.93
C ALA A 132 6.50 -21.49 -7.76
N LEU A 133 5.34 -21.05 -8.27
CA LEU A 133 4.39 -21.85 -9.05
C LEU A 133 4.72 -21.91 -10.54
N LEU A 134 5.20 -20.82 -11.13
CA LEU A 134 5.29 -20.59 -12.58
C LEU A 134 6.71 -20.22 -13.05
N GLY A 135 7.66 -20.04 -12.12
CA GLY A 135 9.01 -19.56 -12.42
C GLY A 135 9.07 -18.05 -12.68
N ASP A 136 10.23 -17.60 -13.15
CA ASP A 136 10.53 -16.17 -13.34
C ASP A 136 9.62 -15.47 -14.36
N TYR A 137 9.04 -16.21 -15.29
CA TYR A 137 8.09 -15.68 -16.27
C TYR A 137 6.89 -14.95 -15.59
N ALA A 138 6.48 -15.41 -14.41
CA ALA A 138 5.37 -14.78 -13.66
C ALA A 138 5.73 -13.43 -13.04
N MET A 139 7.00 -13.03 -13.00
CA MET A 139 7.44 -11.77 -12.39
C MET A 139 6.95 -10.55 -13.16
N ASP A 140 6.59 -10.69 -14.43
CA ASP A 140 6.01 -9.62 -15.25
C ASP A 140 4.55 -9.25 -14.85
N VAL A 141 3.90 -10.03 -13.98
CA VAL A 141 2.58 -9.68 -13.44
C VAL A 141 2.68 -8.37 -12.66
N TRP A 142 1.78 -7.43 -12.95
CA TRP A 142 1.69 -6.19 -12.17
C TRP A 142 1.02 -6.45 -10.82
N ALA A 143 1.73 -7.15 -9.92
CA ALA A 143 1.31 -7.38 -8.55
C ALA A 143 1.87 -6.26 -7.65
N MET A 144 1.02 -5.31 -7.25
CA MET A 144 1.44 -4.10 -6.52
C MET A 144 0.29 -3.44 -5.76
N THR A 145 0.60 -2.41 -4.97
CA THR A 145 -0.43 -1.61 -4.30
C THR A 145 -1.09 -0.61 -5.27
N PHE A 146 -2.25 -0.04 -4.89
CA PHE A 146 -2.89 1.04 -5.66
C PHE A 146 -1.92 2.19 -5.96
N HIS A 147 -1.24 2.68 -4.92
CA HIS A 147 -0.30 3.79 -5.08
C HIS A 147 0.87 3.43 -5.99
N ALA A 148 1.45 2.25 -5.84
CA ALA A 148 2.55 1.81 -6.70
C ALA A 148 2.12 1.67 -8.17
N ALA A 149 0.92 1.16 -8.44
CA ALA A 149 0.38 1.10 -9.79
C ALA A 149 0.17 2.50 -10.39
N CYS A 150 -0.41 3.41 -9.61
CA CYS A 150 -0.59 4.81 -10.01
C CYS A 150 0.75 5.51 -10.25
N CYS A 151 1.71 5.38 -9.34
CA CYS A 151 3.03 5.96 -9.51
C CYS A 151 3.71 5.48 -10.80
N ARG A 152 3.63 4.17 -11.09
CA ARG A 152 4.20 3.60 -12.31
C ARG A 152 3.54 4.16 -13.58
N ILE A 153 2.24 4.43 -13.54
CA ILE A 153 1.52 5.11 -14.64
C ILE A 153 1.95 6.58 -14.72
N LEU A 154 1.93 7.30 -13.60
CA LEU A 154 2.27 8.72 -13.55
C LEU A 154 3.73 9.01 -13.92
N ARG A 155 4.70 8.17 -13.50
CA ARG A 155 6.12 8.32 -13.90
C ARG A 155 6.30 8.33 -15.41
N ARG A 156 5.41 7.68 -16.14
CA ARG A 156 5.47 7.58 -17.60
C ARG A 156 4.65 8.66 -18.29
N GLU A 157 3.50 9.06 -17.72
CA GLU A 157 2.50 9.81 -18.47
C GLU A 157 2.13 11.18 -17.86
N ILE A 158 2.61 11.50 -16.64
CA ILE A 158 2.18 12.72 -15.93
C ILE A 158 2.58 14.01 -16.64
N ASP A 159 3.60 13.98 -17.49
CA ASP A 159 4.03 15.13 -18.31
C ASP A 159 2.90 15.63 -19.26
N ARG A 160 1.83 14.83 -19.43
CA ARG A 160 0.61 15.20 -20.15
C ARG A 160 -0.28 16.18 -19.35
N LEU A 161 -0.13 16.18 -18.02
CA LEU A 161 -0.79 17.13 -17.13
C LEU A 161 0.11 18.37 -16.98
N ASP A 162 -0.48 19.54 -17.19
CA ASP A 162 0.27 20.81 -17.17
C ASP A 162 1.04 20.98 -15.84
N GLY A 163 2.32 21.36 -15.96
CA GLY A 163 3.18 21.73 -14.84
C GLY A 163 3.80 20.58 -14.06
N TYR A 164 3.47 19.33 -14.37
CA TYR A 164 4.08 18.15 -13.72
C TYR A 164 5.16 17.52 -14.61
N THR A 165 6.12 16.84 -13.99
CA THR A 165 7.11 16.01 -14.68
C THR A 165 7.21 14.63 -14.02
N GLY A 166 7.64 13.63 -14.76
CA GLY A 166 7.84 12.27 -14.24
C GLY A 166 8.85 12.15 -13.07
N ARG A 167 9.53 13.24 -12.69
CA ARG A 167 10.44 13.31 -11.53
C ARG A 167 9.78 13.89 -10.28
N PHE A 168 8.45 13.86 -10.19
CA PHE A 168 7.73 14.38 -9.04
C PHE A 168 8.19 13.75 -7.73
N THR A 169 8.08 14.50 -6.64
CA THR A 169 8.34 14.03 -5.27
C THR A 169 7.02 13.61 -4.62
N ILE A 170 7.05 12.54 -3.83
CA ILE A 170 5.92 12.13 -3.00
C ILE A 170 6.10 12.74 -1.60
N TYR A 171 5.10 13.51 -1.17
CA TYR A 171 5.05 14.08 0.17
C TYR A 171 4.33 13.15 1.13
N ASP A 172 5.00 12.81 2.23
CA ASP A 172 4.38 12.06 3.32
C ASP A 172 3.47 12.96 4.20
N SER A 173 2.81 12.36 5.18
CA SER A 173 1.94 13.11 6.09
C SER A 173 2.67 14.20 6.88
N SER A 174 3.96 14.02 7.18
CA SER A 174 4.77 15.01 7.89
C SER A 174 5.19 16.17 6.98
N ASP A 175 5.45 15.89 5.72
CA ASP A 175 5.74 16.89 4.69
C ASP A 175 4.49 17.76 4.43
N SER A 176 3.33 17.11 4.23
CA SER A 176 2.04 17.78 4.04
C SER A 176 1.67 18.66 5.23
N GLU A 177 1.88 18.15 6.47
CA GLU A 177 1.64 18.93 7.69
C GLU A 177 2.57 20.15 7.77
N ARG A 178 3.82 20.04 7.33
CA ARG A 178 4.77 21.15 7.30
C ARG A 178 4.37 22.20 6.28
N VAL A 179 4.00 21.80 5.06
CA VAL A 179 3.48 22.72 4.04
C VAL A 179 2.26 23.46 4.58
N MET A 180 1.31 22.75 5.21
CA MET A 180 0.12 23.38 5.77
C MET A 180 0.43 24.36 6.90
N LYS A 181 1.41 24.07 7.77
CA LYS A 181 1.87 25.01 8.80
C LYS A 181 2.46 26.29 8.21
N ASP A 182 3.25 26.15 7.16
CA ASP A 182 3.83 27.31 6.46
C ASP A 182 2.72 28.14 5.82
N ILE A 183 1.69 27.52 5.22
CA ILE A 183 0.52 28.22 4.68
C ILE A 183 -0.24 28.94 5.78
N LEU A 184 -0.53 28.29 6.91
CA LEU A 184 -1.24 28.92 8.03
C LEU A 184 -0.50 30.16 8.54
N ARG A 185 0.82 30.08 8.67
CA ARG A 185 1.67 31.22 9.04
C ARG A 185 1.57 32.37 8.04
N ASP A 186 1.61 32.07 6.75
CA ASP A 186 1.56 33.10 5.69
C ASP A 186 0.18 33.77 5.59
N PHE A 187 -0.88 33.07 6.01
CA PHE A 187 -2.24 33.58 6.12
C PHE A 187 -2.54 34.21 7.51
N ASP A 188 -1.54 34.32 8.39
CA ASP A 188 -1.67 34.84 9.76
C ASP A 188 -2.79 34.11 10.56
N LEU A 189 -2.89 32.78 10.40
CA LEU A 189 -3.86 31.93 11.06
C LEU A 189 -3.24 31.17 12.24
N ASP A 190 -3.95 31.13 13.38
CA ASP A 190 -3.50 30.40 14.57
C ASP A 190 -3.70 28.88 14.39
N GLU A 191 -2.60 28.13 14.46
CA GLU A 191 -2.60 26.66 14.40
C GLU A 191 -3.45 26.00 15.50
N LYS A 192 -3.69 26.68 16.62
CA LYS A 192 -4.56 26.16 17.70
C LYS A 192 -6.03 26.28 17.32
N ALA A 193 -6.41 27.35 16.61
CA ALA A 193 -7.77 27.55 16.15
C ALA A 193 -8.12 26.68 14.95
N LEU A 194 -7.14 26.44 14.05
CA LEU A 194 -7.27 25.57 12.88
C LEU A 194 -6.06 24.65 12.78
N PRO A 195 -6.09 23.50 13.46
CA PRO A 195 -4.97 22.56 13.41
C PRO A 195 -4.65 22.08 11.97
N PRO A 196 -3.37 22.04 11.56
CA PRO A 196 -2.95 21.60 10.22
C PRO A 196 -3.56 20.25 9.81
N ARG A 197 -3.57 19.28 10.72
CA ARG A 197 -4.14 17.95 10.49
C ARG A 197 -5.64 17.96 10.21
N LEU A 198 -6.37 18.90 10.84
CA LEU A 198 -7.80 19.05 10.58
C LEU A 198 -8.04 19.57 9.16
N ALA A 199 -7.31 20.62 8.74
CA ALA A 199 -7.40 21.17 7.40
C ALA A 199 -7.05 20.09 6.36
N LEU A 200 -5.93 19.38 6.53
CA LEU A 200 -5.53 18.28 5.65
C LEU A 200 -6.55 17.14 5.58
N SER A 201 -7.16 16.78 6.71
CA SER A 201 -8.22 15.75 6.73
C SER A 201 -9.46 16.16 5.93
N VAL A 202 -9.82 17.44 5.95
CA VAL A 202 -10.94 17.96 5.13
C VAL A 202 -10.56 18.00 3.66
N ILE A 203 -9.33 18.41 3.33
CA ILE A 203 -8.80 18.43 1.95
C ILE A 203 -8.75 17.02 1.39
N SER A 204 -8.24 16.04 2.14
CA SER A 204 -8.21 14.63 1.74
C SER A 204 -9.60 14.10 1.39
N LYS A 205 -10.60 14.39 2.21
CA LYS A 205 -12.00 14.03 1.92
C LYS A 205 -12.56 14.75 0.69
N ALA A 206 -12.11 15.98 0.41
CA ALA A 206 -12.49 16.70 -0.80
C ALA A 206 -11.87 16.05 -2.03
N LYS A 207 -10.57 15.69 -1.98
CA LYS A 207 -9.87 14.95 -3.04
C LYS A 207 -10.54 13.59 -3.32
N ASP A 208 -10.89 12.81 -2.29
CA ASP A 208 -11.63 11.56 -2.42
C ASP A 208 -12.98 11.72 -3.15
N ARG A 209 -13.64 12.86 -2.96
CA ARG A 209 -14.90 13.22 -3.62
C ARG A 209 -14.69 13.92 -4.97
N ARG A 210 -13.45 14.04 -5.43
CA ARG A 210 -13.07 14.73 -6.67
C ARG A 210 -13.47 16.21 -6.68
N GLN A 211 -13.46 16.84 -5.55
CA GLN A 211 -13.66 18.27 -5.43
C GLN A 211 -12.30 18.93 -5.52
N ASP A 212 -12.01 19.53 -6.67
CA ASP A 212 -10.87 20.43 -6.81
C ASP A 212 -11.05 21.67 -5.92
N PRO A 213 -10.01 22.49 -5.70
CA PRO A 213 -10.11 23.68 -4.86
C PRO A 213 -11.28 24.60 -5.24
N ALA A 214 -11.56 24.77 -6.53
CA ALA A 214 -12.64 25.63 -7.02
C ALA A 214 -14.03 25.04 -6.73
N ALA A 215 -14.22 23.74 -6.92
CA ALA A 215 -15.47 23.04 -6.59
C ALA A 215 -15.70 23.01 -5.10
N PHE A 216 -14.64 22.77 -4.30
CA PHE A 216 -14.72 22.80 -2.83
C PHE A 216 -15.09 24.19 -2.31
N SER A 217 -14.49 25.27 -2.85
CA SER A 217 -14.81 26.65 -2.49
C SER A 217 -16.28 26.99 -2.76
N LYS A 218 -16.84 26.56 -3.88
CA LYS A 218 -18.28 26.73 -4.19
C LYS A 218 -19.17 25.97 -3.19
N HIS A 219 -18.73 24.81 -2.72
CA HIS A 219 -19.46 24.02 -1.72
C HIS A 219 -19.40 24.68 -0.34
N ALA A 220 -18.21 25.10 0.08
CA ALA A 220 -17.96 25.81 1.33
C ALA A 220 -18.82 27.08 1.43
N GLY A 221 -18.80 27.94 0.42
CA GLY A 221 -19.59 29.18 0.39
C GLY A 221 -21.12 28.97 0.47
N LYS A 222 -21.62 27.78 0.12
CA LYS A 222 -23.05 27.44 0.30
C LYS A 222 -23.36 26.95 1.73
N SER A 223 -22.38 26.45 2.46
CA SER A 223 -22.58 25.91 3.82
C SER A 223 -22.78 26.99 4.87
N GLY A 224 -22.31 28.22 4.63
CA GLY A 224 -22.29 29.31 5.59
C GLY A 224 -21.33 29.06 6.78
N ASP A 225 -20.48 28.06 6.72
CA ASP A 225 -19.47 27.76 7.73
C ASP A 225 -18.16 28.48 7.41
N PHE A 226 -17.87 29.54 8.16
CA PHE A 226 -16.65 30.32 8.04
C PHE A 226 -15.36 29.49 8.09
N ARG A 227 -15.37 28.38 8.85
CA ARG A 227 -14.21 27.49 8.92
C ARG A 227 -13.98 26.78 7.57
N MET A 228 -15.06 26.34 6.91
CA MET A 228 -14.97 25.71 5.59
C MET A 228 -14.49 26.70 4.52
N ASP A 229 -14.91 27.96 4.58
CA ASP A 229 -14.42 29.00 3.70
C ASP A 229 -12.90 29.22 3.87
N ARG A 230 -12.41 29.20 5.12
CA ARG A 230 -10.98 29.28 5.37
C ARG A 230 -10.22 28.06 4.85
N ILE A 231 -10.75 26.86 5.08
CA ILE A 231 -10.13 25.64 4.54
C ILE A 231 -10.11 25.65 3.00
N ALA A 232 -11.11 26.25 2.36
CA ALA A 232 -11.10 26.38 0.90
C ALA A 232 -9.92 27.23 0.38
N GLN A 233 -9.63 28.35 1.07
CA GLN A 233 -8.46 29.19 0.74
C GLN A 233 -7.14 28.45 0.99
N LEU A 234 -7.06 27.69 2.10
CA LEU A 234 -5.88 26.89 2.40
C LEU A 234 -5.70 25.74 1.39
N TYR A 235 -6.78 25.14 0.88
CA TYR A 235 -6.73 24.07 -0.11
C TYR A 235 -6.19 24.60 -1.44
N GLU A 236 -6.65 25.77 -1.88
CA GLU A 236 -6.15 26.41 -3.10
C GLU A 236 -4.64 26.68 -3.03
N GLU A 237 -4.17 27.25 -1.92
CA GLU A 237 -2.74 27.50 -1.71
C GLU A 237 -1.93 26.20 -1.55
N TYR A 238 -2.48 25.18 -0.87
CA TYR A 238 -1.84 23.88 -0.71
C TYR A 238 -1.64 23.17 -2.04
N ASP A 239 -2.69 23.09 -2.86
CA ASP A 239 -2.63 22.49 -4.20
C ASP A 239 -1.62 23.22 -5.09
N LYS A 240 -1.62 24.55 -5.06
CA LYS A 240 -0.66 25.37 -5.77
C LYS A 240 0.79 25.10 -5.36
N ARG A 241 1.10 25.02 -4.06
CA ARG A 241 2.45 24.75 -3.58
C ARG A 241 2.94 23.37 -3.95
N LEU A 242 2.09 22.34 -3.89
CA LEU A 242 2.44 21.01 -4.35
C LEU A 242 2.76 21.01 -5.85
N HIS A 243 1.93 21.68 -6.63
CA HIS A 243 2.13 21.82 -8.08
C HIS A 243 3.46 22.53 -8.40
N GLU A 244 3.75 23.66 -7.77
CA GLU A 244 4.99 24.44 -7.96
C GLU A 244 6.23 23.63 -7.55
N ALA A 245 6.12 22.79 -6.53
CA ALA A 245 7.18 21.89 -6.07
C ALA A 245 7.34 20.63 -6.94
N ASN A 246 6.51 20.44 -7.97
CA ASN A 246 6.38 19.16 -8.68
C ASN A 246 6.26 18.01 -7.68
N ALA A 247 5.32 18.12 -6.74
CA ALA A 247 5.09 17.17 -5.67
C ALA A 247 3.63 16.69 -5.67
N LEU A 248 3.42 15.47 -5.22
CA LEU A 248 2.12 14.85 -5.03
C LEU A 248 2.03 14.32 -3.59
N ASP A 249 0.91 14.53 -2.92
CA ASP A 249 0.60 13.80 -1.70
C ASP A 249 -0.01 12.41 -2.03
N PHE A 250 -0.32 11.61 -1.01
CA PHE A 250 -0.87 10.27 -1.22
C PHE A 250 -2.22 10.29 -1.97
N ASP A 251 -3.07 11.28 -1.68
CA ASP A 251 -4.37 11.39 -2.35
C ASP A 251 -4.20 11.79 -3.81
N ASP A 252 -3.24 12.69 -4.10
CA ASP A 252 -2.94 13.16 -5.46
C ASP A 252 -2.46 12.03 -6.36
N ILE A 253 -1.73 11.05 -5.87
CA ILE A 253 -1.24 9.93 -6.67
C ILE A 253 -2.41 9.22 -7.36
N ILE A 254 -3.49 8.94 -6.64
CA ILE A 254 -4.65 8.27 -7.21
C ILE A 254 -5.50 9.28 -8.00
N LEU A 255 -5.74 10.48 -7.47
CA LEU A 255 -6.53 11.53 -8.10
C LEU A 255 -5.96 11.91 -9.48
N LYS A 256 -4.65 12.19 -9.57
CA LYS A 256 -4.00 12.56 -10.84
C LYS A 256 -3.95 11.40 -11.83
N THR A 257 -3.89 10.15 -11.37
CA THR A 257 -4.01 9.00 -12.27
C THR A 257 -5.42 8.90 -12.86
N VAL A 258 -6.45 9.10 -12.05
CA VAL A 258 -7.84 9.12 -12.54
C VAL A 258 -8.05 10.27 -13.52
N GLU A 259 -7.57 11.48 -13.17
CA GLU A 259 -7.63 12.67 -14.05
C GLU A 259 -6.95 12.40 -15.40
N LEU A 260 -5.74 11.83 -15.38
CA LEU A 260 -4.98 11.46 -16.57
C LEU A 260 -5.76 10.50 -17.47
N LEU A 261 -6.30 9.41 -16.89
CA LEU A 261 -7.04 8.40 -17.65
C LEU A 261 -8.38 8.91 -18.19
N GLU A 262 -9.02 9.87 -17.53
CA GLU A 262 -10.26 10.47 -18.01
C GLU A 262 -10.01 11.50 -19.12
N THR A 263 -8.98 12.32 -18.95
CA THR A 263 -8.66 13.42 -19.87
C THR A 263 -8.04 12.94 -21.18
N PHE A 264 -7.15 11.94 -21.11
CA PHE A 264 -6.38 11.47 -22.27
C PHE A 264 -6.86 10.08 -22.70
N GLU A 265 -7.70 10.05 -23.73
CA GLU A 265 -8.30 8.81 -24.26
C GLU A 265 -7.26 7.81 -24.78
N ASP A 266 -6.19 8.28 -25.38
CA ASP A 266 -5.09 7.45 -25.88
C ASP A 266 -4.36 6.75 -24.75
N VAL A 267 -4.11 7.43 -23.63
CA VAL A 267 -3.51 6.84 -22.41
C VAL A 267 -4.46 5.81 -21.80
N ARG A 268 -5.74 6.17 -21.63
CA ARG A 268 -6.76 5.25 -21.14
C ARG A 268 -6.84 4.00 -21.99
N THR A 269 -6.95 4.15 -23.31
CA THR A 269 -7.05 3.03 -24.26
C THR A 269 -5.83 2.14 -24.20
N TYR A 270 -4.62 2.71 -24.07
CA TYR A 270 -3.39 1.94 -23.92
C TYR A 270 -3.45 1.01 -22.69
N TYR A 271 -3.83 1.54 -21.52
CA TYR A 271 -3.89 0.72 -20.30
C TYR A 271 -5.07 -0.25 -20.30
N GLN A 272 -6.21 0.08 -20.92
CA GLN A 272 -7.34 -0.81 -21.12
C GLN A 272 -6.99 -1.99 -22.04
N GLN A 273 -6.20 -1.75 -23.10
CA GLN A 273 -5.72 -2.82 -23.97
C GLN A 273 -4.61 -3.64 -23.34
N LYS A 274 -3.79 -3.01 -22.49
CA LYS A 274 -2.72 -3.69 -21.76
C LYS A 274 -3.27 -4.67 -20.73
N PHE A 275 -4.23 -4.27 -19.91
CA PHE A 275 -4.73 -5.08 -18.81
C PHE A 275 -5.95 -5.88 -19.23
N HIS A 276 -5.71 -7.11 -19.67
CA HIS A 276 -6.78 -8.05 -20.01
C HIS A 276 -7.53 -8.54 -18.75
N TYR A 277 -6.83 -8.60 -17.61
CA TYR A 277 -7.39 -9.03 -16.33
C TYR A 277 -6.99 -8.06 -15.23
N VAL A 278 -7.98 -7.58 -14.49
CA VAL A 278 -7.79 -6.70 -13.33
C VAL A 278 -8.29 -7.43 -12.09
N MET A 279 -7.43 -7.58 -11.09
CA MET A 279 -7.75 -8.26 -9.84
C MET A 279 -7.47 -7.37 -8.65
N ILE A 280 -8.37 -7.35 -7.66
CA ILE A 280 -8.21 -6.50 -6.48
C ILE A 280 -8.51 -7.33 -5.24
N ASP A 281 -7.53 -7.39 -4.35
CA ASP A 281 -7.69 -7.98 -3.03
C ASP A 281 -8.20 -6.93 -2.02
N GLU A 282 -8.81 -7.37 -0.94
CA GLU A 282 -9.38 -6.55 0.14
C GLU A 282 -10.30 -5.42 -0.35
N TYR A 283 -11.14 -5.70 -1.34
CA TYR A 283 -11.95 -4.69 -2.06
C TYR A 283 -12.88 -3.87 -1.15
N GLN A 284 -13.27 -4.39 0.02
CA GLN A 284 -14.06 -3.69 1.04
C GLN A 284 -13.35 -2.47 1.64
N ASP A 285 -12.03 -2.36 1.48
CA ASP A 285 -11.24 -1.24 1.98
C ASP A 285 -11.00 -0.14 0.94
N THR A 286 -11.60 -0.26 -0.24
CA THR A 286 -11.45 0.73 -1.31
C THR A 286 -12.29 1.99 -1.04
N ASN A 287 -11.73 3.16 -1.39
CA ASN A 287 -12.45 4.42 -1.45
C ASN A 287 -13.05 4.66 -2.84
N GLN A 288 -13.75 5.78 -3.02
CA GLN A 288 -14.43 6.11 -4.26
C GLN A 288 -13.46 6.34 -5.45
N LEU A 289 -12.30 6.95 -5.20
CA LEU A 289 -11.27 7.15 -6.25
C LEU A 289 -10.67 5.83 -6.72
N GLN A 290 -10.36 4.92 -5.79
CA GLN A 290 -9.85 3.59 -6.10
C GLN A 290 -10.85 2.75 -6.88
N TYR A 291 -12.13 2.84 -6.52
CA TYR A 291 -13.21 2.24 -7.30
C TYR A 291 -13.23 2.78 -8.74
N GLN A 292 -13.15 4.10 -8.90
CA GLN A 292 -13.19 4.72 -10.22
C GLN A 292 -11.97 4.37 -11.07
N LEU A 293 -10.77 4.42 -10.48
CA LEU A 293 -9.54 3.96 -11.12
C LEU A 293 -9.67 2.53 -11.64
N THR A 294 -10.20 1.64 -10.79
CA THR A 294 -10.42 0.25 -11.13
C THR A 294 -11.37 0.08 -12.30
N SER A 295 -12.48 0.82 -12.30
CA SER A 295 -13.47 0.80 -13.38
C SER A 295 -12.89 1.31 -14.70
N LEU A 296 -12.06 2.35 -14.66
CA LEU A 296 -11.37 2.88 -15.85
C LEU A 296 -10.38 1.86 -16.43
N LEU A 297 -9.58 1.21 -15.60
CA LEU A 297 -8.59 0.24 -16.06
C LEU A 297 -9.23 -1.06 -16.58
N ALA A 298 -10.31 -1.52 -15.94
CA ALA A 298 -11.01 -2.74 -16.35
C ALA A 298 -11.90 -2.56 -17.58
N GLY A 299 -12.18 -1.33 -18.02
CA GLY A 299 -13.16 -1.01 -19.06
C GLY A 299 -12.87 -1.55 -20.47
N GLY A 300 -11.69 -2.10 -20.72
CA GLY A 300 -11.33 -2.68 -22.02
C GLY A 300 -11.91 -4.07 -22.26
N TYR A 301 -11.82 -4.94 -21.26
CA TYR A 301 -12.23 -6.34 -21.34
C TYR A 301 -13.32 -6.75 -20.33
N GLU A 302 -13.57 -5.90 -19.33
CA GLU A 302 -14.48 -6.16 -18.21
C GLU A 302 -14.16 -7.44 -17.41
N ASN A 303 -12.93 -7.98 -17.56
CA ASN A 303 -12.45 -9.14 -16.80
C ASN A 303 -11.91 -8.66 -15.45
N ILE A 304 -12.82 -8.23 -14.60
CA ILE A 304 -12.51 -7.74 -13.25
C ILE A 304 -12.85 -8.80 -12.20
N CYS A 305 -11.90 -9.16 -11.35
CA CYS A 305 -12.10 -10.04 -10.22
C CYS A 305 -11.80 -9.29 -8.92
N VAL A 306 -12.79 -9.10 -8.07
CA VAL A 306 -12.60 -8.49 -6.77
C VAL A 306 -12.76 -9.54 -5.66
N VAL A 307 -11.85 -9.50 -4.70
CA VAL A 307 -11.85 -10.38 -3.54
C VAL A 307 -11.99 -9.51 -2.30
N GLY A 308 -12.90 -9.85 -1.41
CA GLY A 308 -13.08 -9.06 -0.21
C GLY A 308 -13.95 -9.73 0.84
N ASP A 309 -13.89 -9.16 2.03
CA ASP A 309 -14.62 -9.57 3.21
C ASP A 309 -15.37 -8.36 3.78
N ASP A 310 -16.67 -8.26 3.50
CA ASP A 310 -17.51 -7.17 3.99
C ASP A 310 -17.54 -7.08 5.53
N ASP A 311 -17.23 -8.18 6.23
CA ASP A 311 -17.11 -8.20 7.70
C ASP A 311 -15.75 -7.69 8.21
N GLN A 312 -14.79 -7.37 7.32
CA GLN A 312 -13.46 -6.84 7.64
C GLN A 312 -13.23 -5.42 7.12
N SER A 313 -14.28 -4.65 6.85
CA SER A 313 -14.16 -3.25 6.44
C SER A 313 -13.87 -2.37 7.65
N ILE A 314 -12.59 -2.12 7.95
CA ILE A 314 -12.11 -1.42 9.14
C ILE A 314 -11.26 -0.16 8.82
N TYR A 315 -11.35 0.37 7.59
CA TYR A 315 -10.60 1.55 7.15
C TYR A 315 -11.49 2.73 6.72
N LYS A 316 -12.73 2.81 7.24
CA LYS A 316 -13.65 3.93 6.99
C LYS A 316 -13.02 5.29 7.35
N PHE A 317 -12.20 5.33 8.41
CA PHE A 317 -11.47 6.53 8.83
C PHE A 317 -10.42 7.00 7.80
N ARG A 318 -10.05 6.14 6.83
CA ARG A 318 -9.19 6.44 5.66
C ARG A 318 -9.98 6.65 4.37
N GLY A 319 -11.29 6.85 4.45
CA GLY A 319 -12.14 7.06 3.29
C GLY A 319 -12.68 5.78 2.63
N ALA A 320 -12.35 4.58 3.17
CA ALA A 320 -12.92 3.33 2.66
C ALA A 320 -14.46 3.35 2.75
N THR A 321 -15.11 2.78 1.75
CA THR A 321 -16.56 2.63 1.73
C THR A 321 -16.97 1.20 1.41
N ILE A 322 -17.67 0.57 2.34
CA ILE A 322 -18.20 -0.78 2.18
C ILE A 322 -19.18 -0.87 1.00
N GLU A 323 -19.80 0.24 0.60
CA GLU A 323 -20.72 0.31 -0.52
C GLU A 323 -20.10 -0.18 -1.84
N ASN A 324 -18.79 -0.04 -2.03
CA ASN A 324 -18.10 -0.52 -3.22
C ASN A 324 -18.27 -2.04 -3.39
N ILE A 325 -18.07 -2.83 -2.33
CA ILE A 325 -18.26 -4.29 -2.39
C ILE A 325 -19.73 -4.68 -2.37
N LEU A 326 -20.55 -3.96 -1.61
CA LEU A 326 -22.00 -4.26 -1.50
C LEU A 326 -22.74 -4.00 -2.82
N SER A 327 -22.33 -2.96 -3.58
CA SER A 327 -22.98 -2.57 -4.83
C SER A 327 -22.29 -3.10 -6.09
N PHE A 328 -21.22 -3.89 -5.97
CA PHE A 328 -20.42 -4.36 -7.11
C PHE A 328 -21.27 -5.02 -8.22
N GLU A 329 -22.24 -5.87 -7.86
CA GLU A 329 -23.14 -6.54 -8.80
C GLU A 329 -24.06 -5.57 -9.57
N LYS A 330 -24.34 -4.39 -8.99
CA LYS A 330 -25.13 -3.35 -9.65
C LYS A 330 -24.29 -2.54 -10.63
N GLN A 331 -23.01 -2.38 -10.31
CA GLN A 331 -22.05 -1.59 -11.10
C GLN A 331 -21.53 -2.38 -12.30
N PHE A 332 -21.20 -3.66 -12.10
CA PHE A 332 -20.72 -4.56 -13.14
C PHE A 332 -21.80 -5.58 -13.49
N LYS A 333 -22.47 -5.38 -14.64
CA LYS A 333 -23.55 -6.26 -15.07
C LYS A 333 -23.01 -7.64 -15.42
N GLY A 334 -23.76 -8.68 -15.04
CA GLY A 334 -23.37 -10.06 -15.30
C GLY A 334 -22.36 -10.61 -14.28
N THR A 335 -22.12 -9.89 -13.18
CA THR A 335 -21.24 -10.35 -12.10
C THR A 335 -21.62 -11.73 -11.59
N ARG A 336 -20.66 -12.63 -11.56
CA ARG A 336 -20.75 -13.89 -10.84
C ARG A 336 -20.27 -13.68 -9.40
N VAL A 337 -21.07 -14.16 -8.43
CA VAL A 337 -20.72 -14.08 -7.00
C VAL A 337 -20.44 -15.48 -6.46
N ILE A 338 -19.25 -15.67 -5.87
CA ILE A 338 -18.85 -16.92 -5.22
C ILE A 338 -18.54 -16.62 -3.76
N ARG A 339 -19.06 -17.45 -2.82
CA ARG A 339 -18.83 -17.31 -1.39
C ARG A 339 -17.81 -18.31 -0.90
N LEU A 340 -16.74 -17.80 -0.22
CA LEU A 340 -15.72 -18.61 0.42
C LEU A 340 -15.93 -18.57 1.93
N GLU A 341 -16.68 -19.55 2.45
CA GLU A 341 -17.11 -19.56 3.87
C GLU A 341 -16.32 -20.56 4.74
N GLN A 342 -15.62 -21.51 4.11
CA GLN A 342 -14.79 -22.49 4.85
C GLN A 342 -13.51 -21.80 5.34
N ASN A 343 -13.32 -21.78 6.65
CA ASN A 343 -12.13 -21.22 7.31
C ASN A 343 -11.11 -22.33 7.60
N TYR A 344 -9.86 -22.11 7.21
CA TYR A 344 -8.74 -23.04 7.40
C TYR A 344 -7.76 -22.59 8.50
N ARG A 345 -7.95 -21.38 9.04
CA ARG A 345 -7.03 -20.74 10.00
C ARG A 345 -7.39 -21.07 11.44
N SER A 346 -8.65 -20.84 11.81
CA SER A 346 -9.10 -20.78 13.20
C SER A 346 -9.80 -22.05 13.66
N THR A 347 -9.83 -22.26 14.97
CA THR A 347 -10.62 -23.32 15.61
C THR A 347 -12.10 -22.95 15.69
N GLN A 348 -12.97 -23.94 15.94
CA GLN A 348 -14.41 -23.72 16.00
C GLN A 348 -14.82 -22.75 17.13
N ALA A 349 -14.11 -22.78 18.28
CA ALA A 349 -14.39 -21.88 19.41
C ALA A 349 -14.19 -20.40 19.01
N ILE A 350 -13.10 -20.09 18.29
CA ILE A 350 -12.81 -18.73 17.78
C ILE A 350 -13.86 -18.30 16.78
N LEU A 351 -14.23 -19.18 15.83
CA LEU A 351 -15.24 -18.83 14.80
C LEU A 351 -16.63 -18.62 15.39
N ASN A 352 -16.99 -19.39 16.41
CA ASN A 352 -18.29 -19.20 17.09
C ASN A 352 -18.37 -17.81 17.73
N ALA A 353 -17.30 -17.36 18.40
CA ALA A 353 -17.24 -16.04 19.00
C ALA A 353 -17.26 -14.93 17.92
N ALA A 354 -16.45 -15.07 16.87
CA ALA A 354 -16.42 -14.11 15.75
C ALA A 354 -17.78 -13.98 15.05
N ASN A 355 -18.43 -15.12 14.74
CA ASN A 355 -19.77 -15.15 14.15
C ASN A 355 -20.81 -14.51 15.09
N ALA A 356 -20.70 -14.68 16.39
CA ALA A 356 -21.61 -14.07 17.36
C ALA A 356 -21.46 -12.55 17.41
N VAL A 357 -20.23 -12.04 17.40
CA VAL A 357 -19.94 -10.59 17.39
C VAL A 357 -20.46 -9.97 16.10
N ILE A 358 -20.09 -10.50 14.94
CA ILE A 358 -20.43 -9.89 13.65
C ILE A 358 -21.94 -9.99 13.32
N ALA A 359 -22.68 -10.89 13.97
CA ALA A 359 -24.13 -10.99 13.78
C ALA A 359 -24.91 -9.75 14.25
N HIS A 360 -24.29 -8.86 15.05
CA HIS A 360 -24.87 -7.59 15.46
C HIS A 360 -24.81 -6.52 14.36
N ASN A 361 -23.90 -6.65 13.39
CA ASN A 361 -23.77 -5.71 12.27
C ASN A 361 -24.86 -5.91 11.24
N ARG A 362 -25.42 -4.79 10.71
CA ARG A 362 -26.54 -4.79 9.75
C ARG A 362 -26.09 -4.58 8.30
N GLY A 363 -25.01 -3.81 8.07
CA GLY A 363 -24.51 -3.44 6.76
C GLY A 363 -23.65 -4.54 6.09
N ARG A 364 -24.18 -5.78 5.91
CA ARG A 364 -23.42 -6.92 5.40
C ARG A 364 -24.20 -7.79 4.42
N LYS A 365 -23.48 -8.48 3.51
CA LYS A 365 -24.09 -9.44 2.55
C LYS A 365 -24.46 -10.79 3.20
N GLY A 366 -24.13 -11.01 4.45
CA GLY A 366 -24.47 -12.21 5.23
C GLY A 366 -23.72 -13.46 4.75
N LYS A 367 -22.74 -13.87 5.53
CA LYS A 367 -22.03 -15.15 5.43
C LYS A 367 -21.82 -15.72 6.82
N LYS A 368 -21.60 -17.03 6.91
CA LYS A 368 -21.32 -17.73 8.18
C LYS A 368 -20.10 -18.60 8.01
N LEU A 369 -19.03 -18.22 8.71
CA LEU A 369 -17.79 -18.98 8.69
C LEU A 369 -17.97 -20.32 9.41
N TRP A 370 -17.44 -21.38 8.82
CA TRP A 370 -17.37 -22.70 9.40
C TRP A 370 -15.99 -23.34 9.16
N THR A 371 -15.61 -24.33 9.93
CA THR A 371 -14.33 -25.01 9.80
C THR A 371 -14.44 -26.50 10.10
N GLU A 372 -13.56 -27.28 9.51
CA GLU A 372 -13.29 -28.69 9.83
C GLU A 372 -12.22 -28.84 10.91
N ASN A 373 -11.56 -27.73 11.31
CA ASN A 373 -10.59 -27.75 12.38
C ASN A 373 -11.23 -28.17 13.71
N ALA A 374 -10.41 -28.67 14.65
CA ALA A 374 -10.86 -29.08 15.98
C ALA A 374 -11.57 -27.94 16.72
N ALA A 375 -12.33 -28.30 17.75
CA ALA A 375 -13.02 -27.32 18.60
C ALA A 375 -12.06 -26.25 19.18
N GLY A 376 -10.83 -26.63 19.48
CA GLY A 376 -9.81 -25.76 20.05
C GLY A 376 -10.04 -25.43 21.52
N ASP A 377 -9.17 -24.59 22.06
CA ASP A 377 -9.27 -24.10 23.42
C ASP A 377 -10.42 -23.09 23.55
N GLN A 378 -11.01 -23.00 24.73
CA GLN A 378 -12.01 -21.98 25.04
C GLN A 378 -11.34 -20.61 25.14
N ILE A 379 -12.07 -19.56 24.71
CA ILE A 379 -11.64 -18.18 24.87
C ILE A 379 -11.64 -17.84 26.36
N THR A 380 -10.51 -17.32 26.85
CA THR A 380 -10.39 -16.86 28.23
C THR A 380 -10.73 -15.37 28.29
N VAL A 381 -11.65 -14.99 29.18
CA VAL A 381 -11.95 -13.59 29.50
C VAL A 381 -11.39 -13.30 30.89
N TYR A 382 -10.64 -12.22 31.02
CA TYR A 382 -10.07 -11.76 32.27
C TYR A 382 -10.51 -10.32 32.53
N GLU A 383 -11.15 -10.08 33.66
CA GLU A 383 -11.53 -8.77 34.13
C GLU A 383 -10.45 -8.24 35.06
N ALA A 384 -9.70 -7.26 34.58
CA ALA A 384 -8.60 -6.63 35.31
C ALA A 384 -9.08 -5.48 36.18
N SER A 385 -8.44 -5.29 37.32
CA SER A 385 -8.72 -4.14 38.22
C SER A 385 -8.03 -2.84 37.78
N SER A 386 -7.04 -2.94 36.89
CA SER A 386 -6.27 -1.82 36.34
C SER A 386 -5.49 -2.26 35.10
N GLU A 387 -4.99 -1.27 34.31
CA GLU A 387 -4.09 -1.52 33.18
C GLU A 387 -2.81 -2.29 33.57
N THR A 388 -2.31 -2.08 34.79
CA THR A 388 -1.14 -2.82 35.33
C THR A 388 -1.48 -4.27 35.65
N ASP A 389 -2.67 -4.52 36.18
CA ASP A 389 -3.16 -5.87 36.46
C ASP A 389 -3.38 -6.65 35.16
N GLU A 390 -3.98 -6.02 34.14
CA GLU A 390 -4.12 -6.58 32.81
C GLU A 390 -2.75 -6.97 32.20
N ALA A 391 -1.79 -6.04 32.22
CA ALA A 391 -0.45 -6.26 31.71
C ALA A 391 0.29 -7.39 32.42
N ASN A 392 0.14 -7.50 33.75
CA ASN A 392 0.72 -8.57 34.53
C ASN A 392 0.06 -9.93 34.23
N PHE A 393 -1.26 -9.96 34.05
CA PHE A 393 -1.97 -11.18 33.64
C PHE A 393 -1.45 -11.68 32.28
N VAL A 394 -1.37 -10.80 31.27
CA VAL A 394 -0.84 -11.14 29.94
C VAL A 394 0.58 -11.67 30.05
N THR A 395 1.45 -10.99 30.79
CA THR A 395 2.85 -11.38 31.03
C THR A 395 2.96 -12.78 31.63
N ASN A 396 2.24 -13.02 32.73
CA ASN A 396 2.25 -14.30 33.44
C ASN A 396 1.69 -15.44 32.57
N ARG A 397 0.66 -15.15 31.78
CA ARG A 397 0.05 -16.11 30.86
C ARG A 397 1.03 -16.50 29.76
N ILE A 398 1.71 -15.54 29.13
CA ILE A 398 2.76 -15.79 28.12
C ILE A 398 3.88 -16.64 28.72
N ILE A 399 4.40 -16.30 29.91
CA ILE A 399 5.44 -17.11 30.60
C ILE A 399 4.98 -18.54 30.82
N SER A 400 3.73 -18.70 31.25
CA SER A 400 3.20 -20.06 31.52
C SER A 400 3.02 -20.87 30.24
N MET A 401 2.66 -20.24 29.14
CA MET A 401 2.38 -20.89 27.86
C MET A 401 3.63 -21.04 26.96
N SER A 402 4.68 -20.23 27.18
CA SER A 402 5.92 -20.25 26.36
C SER A 402 6.82 -21.47 26.66
N LYS A 403 6.50 -22.29 27.69
CA LYS A 403 7.23 -23.53 27.97
C LYS A 403 7.09 -24.47 26.78
N GLY A 404 8.11 -24.51 25.91
CA GLY A 404 8.15 -25.31 24.67
C GLY A 404 7.54 -24.65 23.43
N LYS A 405 7.28 -23.34 23.47
CA LYS A 405 6.85 -22.51 22.34
C LYS A 405 7.77 -21.29 22.20
N ASN A 406 7.88 -20.77 20.98
CA ASN A 406 8.63 -19.55 20.71
C ASN A 406 7.81 -18.31 21.11
N PHE A 407 8.46 -17.22 21.50
CA PHE A 407 7.78 -15.96 21.80
C PHE A 407 7.09 -15.35 20.56
N LYS A 408 7.57 -15.64 19.36
CA LYS A 408 6.94 -15.22 18.09
C LYS A 408 5.53 -15.80 17.87
N ASP A 409 5.16 -16.85 18.63
CA ASP A 409 3.82 -17.43 18.56
C ASP A 409 2.76 -16.62 19.31
N PHE A 410 3.16 -15.51 19.96
CA PHE A 410 2.28 -14.66 20.76
C PHE A 410 2.14 -13.26 20.19
N ALA A 411 0.92 -12.76 20.14
CA ALA A 411 0.61 -11.37 19.79
C ALA A 411 -0.25 -10.69 20.85
N VAL A 412 0.04 -9.42 21.15
CA VAL A 412 -0.78 -8.55 21.99
C VAL A 412 -1.33 -7.45 21.12
N LEU A 413 -2.65 -7.40 21.00
CA LEU A 413 -3.36 -6.46 20.14
C LEU A 413 -4.14 -5.46 20.98
N TYR A 414 -4.04 -4.18 20.60
CA TYR A 414 -4.70 -3.06 21.28
C TYR A 414 -5.31 -2.09 20.27
N ARG A 415 -6.16 -1.18 20.73
CA ARG A 415 -6.81 -0.17 19.86
C ARG A 415 -5.88 1.00 19.52
N THR A 416 -5.07 1.45 20.47
CA THR A 416 -4.18 2.60 20.32
C THR A 416 -2.78 2.28 20.82
N ASN A 417 -1.76 2.87 20.21
CA ASN A 417 -0.36 2.67 20.60
C ASN A 417 -0.05 3.07 22.05
N ALA A 418 -0.81 4.00 22.63
CA ALA A 418 -0.62 4.40 24.04
C ALA A 418 -0.81 3.22 25.03
N GLN A 419 -1.68 2.26 24.70
CA GLN A 419 -1.96 1.08 25.53
C GLN A 419 -0.76 0.12 25.64
N SER A 420 0.19 0.18 24.69
CA SER A 420 1.38 -0.68 24.73
C SER A 420 2.26 -0.43 25.96
N ASN A 421 2.26 0.79 26.53
CA ASN A 421 3.18 1.18 27.59
C ASN A 421 3.10 0.30 28.85
N ALA A 422 1.90 -0.06 29.30
CA ALA A 422 1.71 -0.90 30.46
C ALA A 422 2.27 -2.31 30.25
N VAL A 423 1.96 -2.91 29.09
CA VAL A 423 2.43 -4.25 28.71
C VAL A 423 3.95 -4.24 28.49
N GLU A 424 4.48 -3.23 27.81
CA GLU A 424 5.92 -3.04 27.58
C GLU A 424 6.69 -2.99 28.91
N ASN A 425 6.22 -2.20 29.87
CA ASN A 425 6.83 -2.10 31.19
C ASN A 425 6.79 -3.45 31.95
N SER A 426 5.72 -4.22 31.80
CA SER A 426 5.61 -5.55 32.41
C SER A 426 6.57 -6.55 31.74
N PHE A 427 6.70 -6.53 30.41
CA PHE A 427 7.64 -7.37 29.66
C PHE A 427 9.09 -7.06 30.00
N LYS A 428 9.47 -5.76 30.05
CA LYS A 428 10.82 -5.34 30.47
C LYS A 428 11.20 -5.87 31.85
N ARG A 429 10.28 -5.79 32.83
CA ARG A 429 10.51 -6.31 34.18
C ARG A 429 10.67 -7.82 34.23
N SER A 430 9.98 -8.53 33.34
CA SER A 430 9.95 -10.00 33.30
C SER A 430 10.95 -10.60 32.30
N GLY A 431 11.72 -9.78 31.58
CA GLY A 431 12.71 -10.27 30.61
C GLY A 431 12.11 -10.91 29.37
N ILE A 432 10.85 -10.60 29.01
CA ILE A 432 10.21 -11.11 27.80
C ILE A 432 10.69 -10.29 26.59
N PRO A 433 11.26 -10.91 25.55
CA PRO A 433 11.56 -10.23 24.32
C PRO A 433 10.27 -9.82 23.59
N TYR A 434 10.19 -8.58 23.13
CA TYR A 434 9.01 -8.06 22.42
C TYR A 434 9.41 -7.12 21.31
N ARG A 435 8.49 -6.92 20.34
CA ARG A 435 8.58 -5.93 19.27
C ARG A 435 7.26 -5.18 19.14
N ILE A 436 7.35 -3.87 18.97
CA ILE A 436 6.18 -3.00 18.70
C ILE A 436 6.18 -2.68 17.21
N ILE A 437 5.09 -3.07 16.53
CA ILE A 437 4.85 -2.70 15.13
C ILE A 437 4.04 -1.40 15.11
N GLY A 438 4.52 -0.41 14.32
CA GLY A 438 3.93 0.94 14.29
C GLY A 438 4.60 1.92 15.25
N GLY A 439 5.84 1.64 15.68
CA GLY A 439 6.71 2.55 16.41
C GLY A 439 7.36 3.61 15.49
N THR A 440 8.40 4.31 15.98
CA THR A 440 9.16 5.27 15.15
C THR A 440 9.87 4.54 14.02
N ARG A 441 9.52 4.89 12.78
CA ARG A 441 10.09 4.26 11.57
C ARG A 441 11.55 4.64 11.38
N PHE A 442 12.34 3.75 10.77
CA PHE A 442 13.71 4.05 10.38
C PHE A 442 13.79 5.29 9.49
N PHE A 443 12.94 5.37 8.47
CA PHE A 443 12.89 6.48 7.52
C PHE A 443 12.35 7.79 8.12
N ASP A 444 11.75 7.78 9.32
CA ASP A 444 11.29 8.97 10.04
C ASP A 444 12.37 9.60 10.92
N ARG A 445 13.51 8.93 11.12
CA ARG A 445 14.64 9.47 11.86
C ARG A 445 15.19 10.71 11.18
N ALA A 446 15.51 11.73 11.98
CA ALA A 446 15.89 13.05 11.48
C ALA A 446 17.07 13.00 10.47
N GLU A 447 18.12 12.25 10.80
CA GLU A 447 19.31 12.07 9.97
C GLU A 447 19.04 11.31 8.68
N VAL A 448 18.12 10.33 8.72
CA VAL A 448 17.70 9.59 7.53
C VAL A 448 16.87 10.50 6.61
N LYS A 449 15.92 11.27 7.17
CA LYS A 449 15.17 12.29 6.43
C LYS A 449 16.06 13.37 5.82
N ASP A 450 17.14 13.75 6.50
CA ASP A 450 18.11 14.70 5.94
C ASP A 450 18.80 14.13 4.69
N MET A 451 19.25 12.89 4.74
CA MET A 451 19.85 12.23 3.58
C MET A 451 18.86 12.00 2.45
N LEU A 452 17.65 11.57 2.78
CA LEU A 452 16.57 11.45 1.78
C LEU A 452 16.24 12.79 1.13
N ALA A 453 16.27 13.90 1.89
CA ALA A 453 16.05 15.24 1.34
C ALA A 453 17.15 15.62 0.34
N TYR A 454 18.43 15.27 0.55
CA TYR A 454 19.45 15.41 -0.46
C TYR A 454 19.14 14.63 -1.73
N LEU A 455 18.77 13.35 -1.59
CA LEU A 455 18.41 12.50 -2.72
C LEU A 455 17.20 13.04 -3.50
N CYS A 456 16.18 13.55 -2.78
CA CYS A 456 15.00 14.17 -3.39
C CYS A 456 15.36 15.44 -4.18
N VAL A 457 16.18 16.35 -3.62
CA VAL A 457 16.61 17.57 -4.33
C VAL A 457 17.47 17.23 -5.54
N ILE A 458 18.34 16.21 -5.47
CA ILE A 458 19.09 15.72 -6.62
C ILE A 458 18.15 15.17 -7.71
N ASN A 459 17.05 14.52 -7.35
CA ASN A 459 16.06 14.02 -8.31
C ASN A 459 15.12 15.11 -8.84
N ASN A 460 14.65 15.99 -7.96
CA ASN A 460 13.67 17.06 -8.26
C ASN A 460 14.14 18.41 -7.69
N ARG A 461 14.63 19.31 -8.54
CA ARG A 461 15.11 20.66 -8.17
C ARG A 461 13.99 21.60 -7.71
N ALA A 462 12.74 21.29 -8.04
CA ALA A 462 11.61 22.13 -7.65
C ALA A 462 11.13 21.85 -6.20
N ASP A 463 11.64 20.80 -5.54
CA ASP A 463 11.25 20.46 -4.17
C ASP A 463 11.82 21.44 -3.13
N GLU A 464 11.10 22.53 -2.92
CA GLU A 464 11.52 23.59 -2.00
C GLU A 464 11.55 23.16 -0.54
N LEU A 465 10.61 22.32 -0.13
CA LEU A 465 10.52 21.83 1.24
C LEU A 465 11.81 21.10 1.66
N ARG A 466 12.30 20.23 0.77
CA ARG A 466 13.53 19.47 1.02
C ARG A 466 14.78 20.29 0.80
N LEU A 467 14.76 21.24 -0.13
CA LEU A 467 15.85 22.21 -0.33
C LEU A 467 16.08 23.05 0.93
N GLN A 468 15.03 23.61 1.52
CA GLN A 468 15.09 24.37 2.77
C GLN A 468 15.65 23.54 3.93
N ARG A 469 15.36 22.24 3.98
CA ARG A 469 15.85 21.33 5.00
C ARG A 469 17.37 21.15 4.95
N ILE A 470 17.96 21.05 3.75
CA ILE A 470 19.37 20.65 3.57
C ILE A 470 20.33 21.80 3.27
N ILE A 471 19.86 22.95 2.80
CA ILE A 471 20.71 24.03 2.30
C ILE A 471 21.76 24.50 3.33
N ASN A 472 21.42 24.47 4.60
CA ASN A 472 22.31 24.81 5.72
C ASN A 472 22.52 23.63 6.71
N ASN A 473 22.34 22.41 6.27
CA ASN A 473 22.55 21.21 7.07
C ASN A 473 23.34 20.15 6.25
N PRO A 474 24.66 20.02 6.46
CA PRO A 474 25.55 20.66 7.48
C PRO A 474 25.59 22.18 7.42
N PRO A 475 26.01 22.85 8.54
CA PRO A 475 26.11 24.31 8.58
C PRO A 475 27.04 24.87 7.49
N ARG A 476 26.49 25.68 6.58
CA ARG A 476 27.22 26.33 5.48
C ARG A 476 27.25 27.86 5.61
N GLY A 477 26.75 28.37 6.74
CA GLY A 477 26.60 29.81 6.95
C GLY A 477 25.55 30.48 6.06
N ILE A 478 24.56 29.69 5.61
CA ILE A 478 23.37 30.18 4.89
C ILE A 478 22.26 30.28 5.95
N GLY A 479 22.09 31.47 6.51
CA GLY A 479 21.10 31.72 7.57
C GLY A 479 19.69 31.93 7.07
N GLY A 480 18.69 31.89 7.96
CA GLY A 480 17.28 32.06 7.64
C GLY A 480 16.98 33.34 6.87
N LYS A 481 17.61 34.48 7.22
CA LYS A 481 17.44 35.74 6.46
C LYS A 481 17.90 35.65 4.99
N THR A 482 18.94 34.86 4.70
CA THR A 482 19.39 34.65 3.32
C THR A 482 18.36 33.82 2.56
N LEU A 483 17.83 32.79 3.21
CA LEU A 483 16.81 31.94 2.65
C LEU A 483 15.52 32.72 2.36
N GLU A 484 15.00 33.48 3.32
CA GLU A 484 13.84 34.37 3.14
C GLU A 484 14.04 35.39 1.99
N MET A 485 15.27 35.92 1.82
CA MET A 485 15.55 36.78 0.67
C MET A 485 15.48 36.01 -0.64
N ALA A 486 16.03 34.78 -0.71
CA ALA A 486 15.99 33.95 -1.89
C ALA A 486 14.54 33.54 -2.24
N GLU A 487 13.73 33.17 -1.25
CA GLU A 487 12.30 32.85 -1.41
C GLU A 487 11.51 34.05 -1.99
N ARG A 488 11.75 35.26 -1.47
CA ARG A 488 11.12 36.48 -2.01
C ARG A 488 11.51 36.75 -3.46
N GLN A 489 12.77 36.50 -3.83
CA GLN A 489 13.21 36.66 -5.22
C GLN A 489 12.57 35.59 -6.13
N ALA A 490 12.49 34.34 -5.68
CA ALA A 490 11.84 33.25 -6.39
C ALA A 490 10.37 33.56 -6.64
N ALA A 491 9.63 33.96 -5.59
CA ALA A 491 8.22 34.37 -5.71
C ALA A 491 8.04 35.57 -6.64
N ALA A 492 8.89 36.58 -6.56
CA ALA A 492 8.81 37.77 -7.41
C ALA A 492 9.11 37.46 -8.91
N ALA A 493 9.99 36.48 -9.16
CA ALA A 493 10.36 36.06 -10.51
C ALA A 493 9.43 34.94 -11.07
N GLY A 494 8.60 34.31 -10.23
CA GLY A 494 7.77 33.16 -10.59
C GLY A 494 8.57 31.92 -10.98
N VAL A 495 9.73 31.69 -10.29
CA VAL A 495 10.61 30.56 -10.56
C VAL A 495 10.86 29.76 -9.30
N PRO A 496 11.21 28.46 -9.39
CA PRO A 496 11.58 27.66 -8.22
C PRO A 496 12.73 28.26 -7.42
N LEU A 497 12.72 28.09 -6.10
CA LEU A 497 13.76 28.59 -5.20
C LEU A 497 15.17 28.13 -5.63
N TYR A 498 15.31 26.88 -6.09
CA TYR A 498 16.57 26.35 -6.57
C TYR A 498 17.16 27.18 -7.73
N THR A 499 16.33 27.73 -8.61
CA THR A 499 16.77 28.58 -9.73
C THR A 499 17.47 29.85 -9.21
N VAL A 500 16.92 30.46 -8.15
CA VAL A 500 17.53 31.64 -7.51
C VAL A 500 18.81 31.27 -6.75
N VAL A 501 18.80 30.14 -6.05
CA VAL A 501 19.95 29.63 -5.30
C VAL A 501 21.11 29.23 -6.23
N SER A 502 20.82 28.77 -7.44
CA SER A 502 21.82 28.35 -8.44
C SER A 502 22.42 29.52 -9.24
N ASP A 503 21.75 30.66 -9.28
CA ASP A 503 22.27 31.88 -9.92
C ASP A 503 22.12 33.12 -9.00
N PRO A 504 22.72 33.10 -7.81
CA PRO A 504 22.51 34.14 -6.80
C PRO A 504 23.13 35.50 -7.18
N TYR A 505 24.08 35.53 -8.12
CA TYR A 505 24.69 36.78 -8.60
C TYR A 505 23.76 37.62 -9.44
N SER A 506 22.73 37.04 -10.06
CA SER A 506 21.69 37.78 -10.77
C SER A 506 20.74 38.55 -9.82
N TYR A 507 20.86 38.35 -8.53
CA TYR A 507 20.00 38.97 -7.50
C TYR A 507 20.85 39.80 -6.51
N PRO A 508 20.85 41.15 -6.61
CA PRO A 508 21.69 42.01 -5.77
C PRO A 508 21.49 41.81 -4.27
N SER A 509 20.29 41.43 -3.84
CA SER A 509 19.99 41.14 -2.43
C SER A 509 20.76 39.93 -1.87
N LEU A 510 21.22 39.01 -2.73
CA LEU A 510 21.93 37.79 -2.36
C LEU A 510 23.44 37.87 -2.55
N GLU A 511 23.99 38.96 -3.07
CA GLU A 511 25.43 39.13 -3.38
C GLU A 511 26.36 38.72 -2.24
N LYS A 512 26.04 39.09 -0.99
CA LYS A 512 26.84 38.74 0.19
C LYS A 512 26.86 37.26 0.52
N ALA A 513 25.85 36.51 0.12
CA ALA A 513 25.71 35.08 0.35
C ALA A 513 26.00 34.24 -0.90
N ALA A 514 26.18 34.88 -2.06
CA ALA A 514 26.27 34.26 -3.37
C ALA A 514 27.32 33.13 -3.42
N ALA A 515 28.52 33.36 -2.90
CA ALA A 515 29.56 32.33 -2.88
C ALA A 515 29.15 31.05 -2.10
N LYS A 516 28.40 31.20 -0.99
CA LYS A 516 27.93 30.07 -0.17
C LYS A 516 26.81 29.32 -0.85
N LEU A 517 25.88 30.05 -1.49
CA LEU A 517 24.80 29.46 -2.26
C LEU A 517 25.34 28.69 -3.46
N MET A 518 26.30 29.26 -4.19
CA MET A 518 26.97 28.57 -5.30
C MET A 518 27.74 27.32 -4.83
N ALA A 519 28.44 27.38 -3.70
CA ALA A 519 29.12 26.20 -3.19
C ALA A 519 28.17 25.06 -2.87
N PHE A 520 26.98 25.36 -2.34
CA PHE A 520 25.94 24.36 -2.13
C PHE A 520 25.40 23.79 -3.46
N THR A 521 25.08 24.63 -4.43
CA THR A 521 24.59 24.19 -5.74
C THR A 521 25.59 23.33 -6.49
N VAL A 522 26.88 23.66 -6.44
CA VAL A 522 27.95 22.85 -7.04
C VAL A 522 27.90 21.41 -6.50
N ILE A 523 27.75 21.24 -5.18
CA ILE A 523 27.64 19.90 -4.57
C ILE A 523 26.45 19.14 -5.16
N ILE A 524 25.29 19.80 -5.27
CA ILE A 524 24.07 19.14 -5.79
C ILE A 524 24.25 18.76 -7.26
N GLU A 525 24.83 19.65 -8.09
CA GLU A 525 25.02 19.36 -9.52
C GLU A 525 26.11 18.29 -9.75
N GLU A 526 27.21 18.31 -9.00
CA GLU A 526 28.20 17.25 -9.04
C GLU A 526 27.60 15.87 -8.67
N CYS A 527 26.75 15.83 -7.63
CA CYS A 527 26.05 14.61 -7.27
C CYS A 527 25.09 14.17 -8.40
N ALA A 528 24.38 15.09 -9.05
CA ALA A 528 23.50 14.76 -10.16
C ALA A 528 24.25 14.20 -11.37
N GLU A 529 25.46 14.68 -11.64
CA GLU A 529 26.31 14.10 -12.69
C GLU A 529 26.78 12.67 -12.32
N LEU A 530 27.09 12.43 -11.04
CA LEU A 530 27.51 11.11 -10.56
C LEU A 530 26.37 10.09 -10.64
N LEU A 531 25.13 10.50 -10.45
CA LEU A 531 23.96 9.65 -10.59
C LEU A 531 23.88 8.99 -11.99
N GLN A 532 24.41 9.66 -13.01
CA GLN A 532 24.43 9.12 -14.39
C GLN A 532 25.59 8.15 -14.63
N LYS A 533 26.55 8.08 -13.73
CA LYS A 533 27.83 7.38 -13.93
C LYS A 533 28.03 6.19 -12.98
N LEU A 534 27.40 6.23 -11.83
CA LEU A 534 27.61 5.27 -10.74
C LEU A 534 26.35 4.45 -10.45
N PRO A 535 26.49 3.19 -10.00
CA PRO A 535 25.39 2.46 -9.37
C PRO A 535 24.86 3.17 -8.14
N LEU A 536 23.59 3.00 -7.79
CA LEU A 536 22.95 3.72 -6.67
C LEU A 536 23.68 3.62 -5.33
N PRO A 537 24.22 2.44 -4.89
CA PRO A 537 24.95 2.36 -3.62
C PRO A 537 26.24 3.18 -3.59
N ASP A 538 26.99 3.19 -4.71
CA ASP A 538 28.24 3.95 -4.84
C ASP A 538 27.93 5.45 -4.99
N PHE A 539 26.89 5.78 -5.71
CA PHE A 539 26.34 7.13 -5.79
C PHE A 539 25.96 7.67 -4.40
N TYR A 540 25.29 6.86 -3.57
CA TYR A 540 24.92 7.26 -2.23
C TYR A 540 26.15 7.53 -1.33
N GLU A 541 27.21 6.73 -1.44
CA GLU A 541 28.49 6.98 -0.74
C GLU A 541 29.10 8.32 -1.13
N GLU A 542 29.08 8.65 -2.42
CA GLU A 542 29.55 9.96 -2.89
C GLU A 542 28.67 11.11 -2.34
N VAL A 543 27.36 10.93 -2.28
CA VAL A 543 26.46 11.92 -1.65
C VAL A 543 26.78 12.12 -0.19
N MET A 544 26.94 11.06 0.61
CA MET A 544 27.35 11.17 2.02
C MET A 544 28.65 11.96 2.19
N THR A 545 29.64 11.69 1.33
CA THR A 545 30.98 12.30 1.39
C THR A 545 30.96 13.77 0.95
N ARG A 546 30.40 14.05 -0.23
CA ARG A 546 30.42 15.41 -0.83
C ARG A 546 29.55 16.41 -0.08
N THR A 547 28.45 15.97 0.48
CA THR A 547 27.60 16.82 1.32
C THR A 547 28.24 17.21 2.64
N GLY A 548 29.25 16.42 3.12
CA GLY A 548 29.88 16.57 4.42
C GLY A 548 28.96 16.17 5.58
N TYR A 549 27.81 15.54 5.31
CA TYR A 549 26.83 15.24 6.35
C TYR A 549 27.32 14.17 7.32
N LEU A 550 27.89 13.08 6.79
CA LEU A 550 28.46 12.01 7.60
C LEU A 550 29.64 12.52 8.44
N GLN A 551 30.55 13.31 7.82
CA GLN A 551 31.69 13.92 8.52
C GLN A 551 31.24 14.80 9.69
N MET A 552 30.21 15.62 9.51
CA MET A 552 29.67 16.47 10.58
C MET A 552 29.19 15.65 11.78
N LEU A 553 28.54 14.48 11.55
CA LEU A 553 28.10 13.59 12.63
C LEU A 553 29.29 12.93 13.35
N GLU A 554 30.30 12.50 12.62
CA GLU A 554 31.51 11.86 13.18
C GLU A 554 32.35 12.83 14.01
N GLU A 555 32.49 14.07 13.58
CA GLU A 555 33.28 15.12 14.28
C GLU A 555 32.68 15.48 15.64
N LYS A 556 31.37 15.35 15.85
CA LYS A 556 30.73 15.60 17.15
C LYS A 556 31.11 14.59 18.22
N GLY A 557 31.37 13.34 17.86
CA GLY A 557 31.96 12.29 18.69
C GLY A 557 31.16 11.77 19.87
N ASP A 558 29.96 12.32 20.15
CA ASP A 558 29.05 11.83 21.19
C ASP A 558 28.31 10.56 20.77
N VAL A 559 27.71 9.83 21.73
CA VAL A 559 27.05 8.56 21.50
C VAL A 559 25.86 8.71 20.54
N GLU A 560 25.10 9.80 20.68
CA GLU A 560 23.94 10.06 19.83
C GLU A 560 24.34 10.30 18.38
N SER A 561 25.38 11.12 18.15
CA SER A 561 25.89 11.40 16.80
C SER A 561 26.50 10.15 16.14
N ARG A 562 27.13 9.25 16.91
CA ARG A 562 27.58 7.94 16.37
C ARG A 562 26.43 7.08 15.91
N THR A 563 25.37 6.96 16.72
CA THR A 563 24.16 6.22 16.31
C THR A 563 23.52 6.82 15.07
N ARG A 564 23.47 8.16 14.97
CA ARG A 564 22.98 8.84 13.77
C ARG A 564 23.86 8.55 12.55
N ALA A 565 25.19 8.55 12.70
CA ALA A 565 26.11 8.19 11.63
C ALA A 565 25.90 6.73 11.16
N GLU A 566 25.66 5.80 12.09
CA GLU A 566 25.30 4.41 11.76
C GLU A 566 23.99 4.33 10.97
N ASN A 567 22.96 5.08 11.38
CA ASN A 567 21.70 5.14 10.65
C ASN A 567 21.86 5.69 9.22
N VAL A 568 22.72 6.70 9.05
CA VAL A 568 23.04 7.24 7.70
C VAL A 568 23.71 6.19 6.83
N ARG A 569 24.63 5.38 7.38
CA ARG A 569 25.28 4.28 6.64
C ARG A 569 24.28 3.15 6.33
N GLU A 570 23.38 2.85 7.27
CA GLU A 570 22.37 1.78 7.12
C GLU A 570 21.39 2.05 5.97
N LEU A 571 21.17 3.31 5.60
CA LEU A 571 20.35 3.63 4.42
C LEU A 571 20.91 3.02 3.12
N LYS A 572 22.24 2.77 3.05
CA LYS A 572 22.86 2.04 1.94
C LYS A 572 22.34 0.61 1.83
N SER A 573 22.11 -0.07 2.96
CA SER A 573 21.55 -1.43 2.98
C SER A 573 20.13 -1.45 2.38
N SER A 574 19.33 -0.41 2.64
CA SER A 574 18.00 -0.26 2.00
C SER A 574 18.13 -0.06 0.48
N ILE A 575 19.11 0.69 -0.01
CA ILE A 575 19.38 0.85 -1.45
C ILE A 575 19.77 -0.47 -2.09
N LEU A 576 20.65 -1.25 -1.43
CA LEU A 576 21.06 -2.58 -1.93
C LEU A 576 19.87 -3.53 -2.01
N SER A 577 19.04 -3.59 -0.97
CA SER A 577 17.82 -4.42 -0.96
C SER A 577 16.85 -4.02 -2.08
N TYR A 578 16.65 -2.72 -2.32
CA TYR A 578 15.86 -2.23 -3.45
C TYR A 578 16.40 -2.72 -4.79
N MET A 579 17.73 -2.65 -4.99
CA MET A 579 18.36 -3.10 -6.23
C MET A 579 18.23 -4.62 -6.48
N GLU A 580 18.31 -5.42 -5.42
CA GLU A 580 18.13 -6.87 -5.50
C GLU A 580 16.70 -7.26 -5.93
N ASN A 581 15.73 -6.44 -5.59
CA ASN A 581 14.31 -6.69 -5.84
C ASN A 581 13.74 -5.96 -7.07
N THR A 582 14.59 -5.21 -7.80
CA THR A 582 14.15 -4.35 -8.92
C THR A 582 15.00 -4.58 -10.16
N GLU A 583 14.38 -4.91 -11.29
CA GLU A 583 15.07 -5.16 -12.57
C GLU A 583 15.79 -3.92 -13.13
N THR A 584 15.16 -2.76 -13.00
CA THR A 584 15.69 -1.48 -13.50
C THR A 584 15.71 -0.44 -12.38
N PRO A 585 16.67 -0.55 -11.43
CA PRO A 585 16.71 0.34 -10.28
C PRO A 585 17.04 1.78 -10.70
N THR A 586 16.25 2.73 -10.18
CA THR A 586 16.45 4.17 -10.37
C THR A 586 16.34 4.91 -9.04
N LEU A 587 16.94 6.10 -8.95
CA LEU A 587 16.81 6.93 -7.76
C LEU A 587 15.33 7.30 -7.49
N ALA A 588 14.60 7.65 -8.54
CA ALA A 588 13.16 7.97 -8.41
C ALA A 588 12.36 6.79 -7.88
N GLY A 589 12.61 5.56 -8.35
CA GLY A 589 11.96 4.35 -7.87
C GLY A 589 12.32 4.01 -6.43
N PHE A 590 13.56 4.20 -6.01
CA PHE A 590 13.98 4.03 -4.62
C PHE A 590 13.25 5.01 -3.67
N LEU A 591 13.18 6.29 -4.06
CA LEU A 591 12.47 7.31 -3.28
C LEU A 591 10.96 7.03 -3.20
N GLU A 592 10.39 6.49 -4.28
CA GLU A 592 9.00 6.04 -4.30
C GLU A 592 8.76 4.87 -3.34
N GLU A 593 9.62 3.84 -3.37
CA GLU A 593 9.52 2.68 -2.47
C GLU A 593 9.53 3.12 -1.01
N ILE A 594 10.45 4.04 -0.64
CA ILE A 594 10.50 4.58 0.72
C ILE A 594 9.25 5.37 1.08
N ALA A 595 8.74 6.20 0.16
CA ALA A 595 7.55 7.00 0.42
C ALA A 595 6.30 6.13 0.63
N LEU A 596 6.21 4.99 -0.07
CA LEU A 596 5.12 4.03 0.04
C LEU A 596 5.33 2.95 1.11
N TYR A 597 6.45 3.01 1.86
CA TYR A 597 6.78 2.05 2.91
C TYR A 597 5.80 2.12 4.09
N THR A 598 5.30 0.96 4.54
CA THR A 598 4.33 0.86 5.63
C THR A 598 4.91 0.18 6.88
N ASP A 599 4.33 0.43 8.06
CA ASP A 599 4.80 -0.12 9.34
C ASP A 599 4.81 -1.66 9.38
N ILE A 600 3.90 -2.29 8.64
CA ILE A 600 3.79 -3.76 8.59
C ILE A 600 5.01 -4.40 7.89
N GLU A 601 5.74 -3.65 7.09
CA GLU A 601 6.94 -4.13 6.40
C GLU A 601 8.13 -4.31 7.35
N GLN A 602 8.08 -3.71 8.55
CA GLN A 602 9.06 -3.93 9.62
C GLN A 602 8.84 -5.27 10.36
N TYR A 603 7.73 -5.95 10.09
CA TYR A 603 7.43 -7.22 10.75
C TYR A 603 8.31 -8.33 10.19
N ASP A 604 9.23 -8.81 11.02
CA ASP A 604 10.07 -9.97 10.76
C ASP A 604 9.46 -11.21 11.45
N PRO A 605 8.91 -12.19 10.69
CA PRO A 605 8.28 -13.37 11.25
C PRO A 605 9.26 -14.34 11.91
N ASP A 606 10.57 -14.19 11.66
CA ASP A 606 11.59 -15.11 12.16
C ASP A 606 12.17 -14.70 13.52
N ALA A 607 11.99 -13.44 13.91
CA ALA A 607 12.46 -12.98 15.22
C ALA A 607 11.63 -13.57 16.37
N ASP A 608 12.29 -14.27 17.29
CA ASP A 608 11.64 -14.88 18.45
C ASP A 608 11.33 -13.83 19.55
N ALA A 609 10.27 -13.06 19.33
CA ALA A 609 9.79 -12.02 20.24
C ALA A 609 8.26 -11.92 20.17
N VAL A 610 7.62 -11.56 21.28
CA VAL A 610 6.19 -11.27 21.35
C VAL A 610 5.90 -10.05 20.47
N VAL A 611 4.91 -10.15 19.60
CA VAL A 611 4.53 -9.06 18.72
C VAL A 611 3.44 -8.20 19.37
N MET A 612 3.65 -6.90 19.41
CA MET A 612 2.71 -5.93 19.95
C MET A 612 2.31 -4.95 18.86
N MET A 613 1.00 -4.78 18.60
CA MET A 613 0.51 -3.89 17.55
C MET A 613 -0.94 -3.49 17.77
N THR A 614 -1.39 -2.49 17.01
CA THR A 614 -2.81 -2.16 16.96
C THR A 614 -3.60 -3.24 16.21
N MET A 615 -4.90 -3.40 16.52
CA MET A 615 -5.79 -4.32 15.78
C MET A 615 -5.82 -4.01 14.28
N HIS A 616 -5.73 -2.74 13.87
CA HIS A 616 -5.64 -2.36 12.47
C HIS A 616 -4.35 -2.86 11.79
N ALA A 617 -3.21 -2.75 12.48
CA ALA A 617 -1.94 -3.24 11.96
C ALA A 617 -1.89 -4.78 11.87
N ALA A 618 -2.73 -5.47 12.65
CA ALA A 618 -2.82 -6.92 12.64
C ALA A 618 -3.62 -7.48 11.44
N LYS A 619 -4.34 -6.62 10.71
CA LYS A 619 -5.10 -7.06 9.52
C LYS A 619 -4.18 -7.73 8.50
N GLY A 620 -4.56 -8.92 8.05
CA GLY A 620 -3.75 -9.74 7.14
C GLY A 620 -2.69 -10.62 7.82
N LEU A 621 -2.46 -10.46 9.14
CA LEU A 621 -1.56 -11.31 9.92
C LEU A 621 -2.30 -12.42 10.67
N GLU A 622 -1.55 -13.41 11.16
CA GLU A 622 -2.08 -14.51 11.96
C GLU A 622 -1.05 -14.95 13.00
N PHE A 623 -1.54 -15.26 14.20
CA PHE A 623 -0.72 -15.69 15.32
C PHE A 623 -1.37 -16.87 16.05
N PRO A 624 -0.59 -17.86 16.49
CA PRO A 624 -1.11 -19.00 17.26
C PRO A 624 -1.81 -18.63 18.57
N ASN A 625 -1.31 -17.60 19.26
CA ASN A 625 -1.86 -17.14 20.54
C ASN A 625 -2.03 -15.62 20.52
N VAL A 626 -3.24 -15.14 20.76
CA VAL A 626 -3.59 -13.72 20.67
C VAL A 626 -4.19 -13.22 21.99
N PHE A 627 -3.71 -12.08 22.44
CA PHE A 627 -4.25 -11.33 23.57
C PHE A 627 -4.87 -10.02 23.05
N LEU A 628 -6.17 -9.82 23.28
CA LEU A 628 -6.86 -8.57 23.02
C LEU A 628 -6.96 -7.81 24.34
N VAL A 629 -6.34 -6.62 24.41
CA VAL A 629 -6.27 -5.84 25.65
C VAL A 629 -7.01 -4.51 25.52
N GLY A 630 -7.48 -3.99 26.67
CA GLY A 630 -8.19 -2.71 26.74
C GLY A 630 -9.59 -2.75 26.12
N LEU A 631 -10.32 -3.86 26.26
CA LEU A 631 -11.69 -4.02 25.81
C LEU A 631 -12.64 -3.39 26.86
N GLU A 632 -12.68 -2.05 26.89
CA GLU A 632 -13.52 -1.28 27.83
C GLU A 632 -14.10 -0.02 27.17
N GLU A 633 -15.27 0.41 27.64
CA GLU A 633 -15.93 1.62 27.15
C GLU A 633 -15.04 2.84 27.31
N GLY A 634 -14.95 3.65 26.23
CA GLY A 634 -14.08 4.83 26.17
C GLY A 634 -12.73 4.58 25.51
N LEU A 635 -12.24 3.30 25.49
CA LEU A 635 -11.06 2.88 24.74
C LEU A 635 -11.44 2.07 23.51
N PHE A 636 -12.15 0.97 23.70
CA PHE A 636 -12.65 0.11 22.64
C PHE A 636 -13.97 -0.55 23.05
N PRO A 637 -15.11 0.01 22.58
CA PRO A 637 -15.27 1.15 21.66
C PRO A 637 -14.88 2.50 22.27
N SER A 638 -14.42 3.42 21.41
CA SER A 638 -14.11 4.80 21.86
C SER A 638 -15.40 5.60 22.12
N ASN A 639 -15.33 6.63 22.99
CA ASN A 639 -16.47 7.50 23.29
C ASN A 639 -17.11 8.11 22.02
N ARG A 640 -16.31 8.36 20.98
CA ARG A 640 -16.79 8.90 19.73
C ARG A 640 -17.67 7.90 18.97
N CYS A 641 -17.24 6.64 18.89
CA CYS A 641 -17.97 5.60 18.16
C CYS A 641 -19.31 5.25 18.80
N MET A 642 -19.45 5.41 20.13
CA MET A 642 -20.68 5.07 20.85
C MET A 642 -21.89 5.93 20.45
N SER A 643 -21.66 7.14 19.92
CA SER A 643 -22.72 8.05 19.46
C SER A 643 -23.14 7.83 18.00
N GLU A 644 -22.35 7.10 17.22
CA GLU A 644 -22.53 6.92 15.78
C GLU A 644 -22.68 5.41 15.45
N PRO A 645 -23.91 4.93 15.16
CA PRO A 645 -24.16 3.49 14.93
C PRO A 645 -23.26 2.85 13.87
N GLU A 646 -22.94 3.58 12.78
CA GLU A 646 -22.07 3.09 11.73
C GLU A 646 -20.59 2.98 12.14
N GLU A 647 -20.12 3.89 13.01
CA GLU A 647 -18.77 3.82 13.57
C GLU A 647 -18.66 2.70 14.63
N LEU A 648 -19.78 2.38 15.29
CA LEU A 648 -19.84 1.27 16.24
C LEU A 648 -19.83 -0.10 15.54
N GLU A 649 -20.43 -0.21 14.36
CA GLU A 649 -20.37 -1.43 13.52
C GLU A 649 -18.98 -1.70 12.97
N GLU A 650 -18.18 -0.66 12.66
CA GLU A 650 -16.77 -0.78 12.24
C GLU A 650 -15.91 -1.31 13.39
#